data_1b12bd91554a2eb24bb53566157fb351
#
_entry.id   1b12bd91554a2eb24bb53566157fb351
#
_cell.length_a   1.000
_cell.length_b   1.000
_cell.length_c   1.000
_cell.angle_alpha   90.00
_cell.angle_beta   90.00
_cell.angle_gamma   90.00
#
_symmetry.space_group_name_H-M   'P 1'
#
loop_
_entity.id
_entity.type
_entity.pdbx_description
1 polymer ?
#
loop_
_entity_poly.entity_id
_entity_poly.type
_entity_poly.pdbx_seq_one_letter_code
_entity_poly.pdbx_strand_id
1 'polypeptide(L)'
;MATKAPAKKSRRRWIDYPRRGRSGLRRWLPSWKLILGSFLTLLVIAGVGLGVAVATTQIPKPNDLAVAQTTRIYYDDGKTEIGRIGEANRTSVTLDRISPEMQAAMLAAEDRGYYNHGGFDPRGLVRAAWNNFTGGTTQGASTITQQYAKNAYLSQEQSFSRKFKELVLSVKLETQSSKDEILADYLNTIYYGRGAYGIQAASRAYFGKSASKLDAAEAAYLAAVIRAPSFYASKNGQDELQARWDYVVAGMVSTGALTQAEADALVFPTPLEWSGAYNYFKGPNGYLLESARLALLQIGYTDDDINLNGYRVTTTINKQAQDAAIAAVDQYGPTYNTEGLRIGLASVRPGTGEIVAMYGGKNYLRNQLNDATQATALAGSTFKPFALTAALEDGIGLYSTWDGSSPRTIQGYTLQNYGNVSYGTVTLLKATENSINTPYVELGLTVGTDNVRKAAVRAGVPKGTTGLKADPTTVLGTASPTALDMANAYATFAARGERAETALIKQVKTPDKATDFELDVKSKQEFDENIMDNVNFALQQVVNVGTGTTALGLGRPSAGKTGTTDNNMSAWYVGYTPQLSTAVMMAKSDKNGNMVTLEGTGGLSSVTGGSFPAQMWTGYMRGALEGEPVETFQMPGEWVAGGGSTVSPSPTATVSESPSAEPTDVISPSGEVTESPSVAPVSPTPDSPSSPAQGLPPSELPQETVPSQRSVAPPSTGPPASP
;
A
#
# COMPACT_ATOMS: atom_id res chain seq x y z
N MET A 1 -99.83 -9.90 29.45
CA MET A 1 -98.86 -10.86 28.91
C MET A 1 -97.84 -10.10 28.02
N ALA A 2 -96.62 -9.87 28.48
CA ALA A 2 -95.58 -9.15 27.73
C ALA A 2 -94.68 -10.17 27.09
N THR A 3 -94.64 -10.21 25.78
CA THR A 3 -93.81 -11.12 24.99
C THR A 3 -92.36 -10.59 24.97
N LYS A 4 -91.41 -11.34 25.57
CA LYS A 4 -89.96 -11.10 25.47
C LYS A 4 -89.43 -11.35 24.04
N ALA A 5 -88.91 -10.30 23.38
CA ALA A 5 -88.24 -10.42 22.11
C ALA A 5 -86.91 -11.26 22.23
N PRO A 6 -86.54 -12.07 21.24
CA PRO A 6 -85.40 -12.91 21.31
C PRO A 6 -84.05 -12.10 21.17
N ALA A 7 -83.10 -12.36 22.06
CA ALA A 7 -81.76 -11.76 22.07
C ALA A 7 -81.00 -12.03 20.75
N LYS A 8 -80.66 -11.01 19.99
CA LYS A 8 -79.75 -11.13 18.81
C LYS A 8 -78.40 -11.66 19.22
N LYS A 9 -78.05 -12.91 18.79
CA LYS A 9 -76.71 -13.49 18.90
C LYS A 9 -75.75 -12.60 18.15
N SER A 10 -74.85 -11.91 18.87
CA SER A 10 -73.78 -11.11 18.26
C SER A 10 -72.87 -12.04 17.51
N ARG A 11 -72.73 -11.85 16.17
CA ARG A 11 -71.70 -12.51 15.37
C ARG A 11 -70.32 -12.18 15.96
N ARG A 12 -69.60 -13.19 16.52
CA ARG A 12 -68.20 -13.06 16.93
C ARG A 12 -67.37 -12.63 15.71
N ARG A 13 -66.81 -11.40 15.79
CA ARG A 13 -65.80 -10.98 14.79
C ARG A 13 -64.54 -11.80 14.99
N TRP A 14 -63.98 -12.33 13.92
CA TRP A 14 -62.72 -13.07 13.92
C TRP A 14 -61.57 -12.20 14.39
N ILE A 15 -61.60 -10.90 14.04
CA ILE A 15 -60.62 -9.89 14.42
C ILE A 15 -61.29 -8.94 15.44
N ASP A 16 -60.89 -9.03 16.72
CA ASP A 16 -61.35 -8.14 17.78
C ASP A 16 -60.40 -6.97 17.96
N TYR A 17 -60.40 -6.05 16.98
CA TYR A 17 -59.59 -4.82 17.00
C TYR A 17 -60.41 -3.63 16.47
N PRO A 18 -60.49 -2.51 17.21
CA PRO A 18 -60.09 -2.28 18.60
C PRO A 18 -60.89 -3.14 19.59
N ARG A 19 -60.22 -3.59 20.67
CA ARG A 19 -60.81 -4.55 21.65
C ARG A 19 -62.08 -4.05 22.27
N ARG A 20 -63.17 -4.82 22.15
CA ARG A 20 -64.44 -4.53 22.83
C ARG A 20 -64.34 -4.88 24.32
N GLY A 21 -64.90 -4.00 25.18
CA GLY A 21 -64.89 -4.19 26.65
C GLY A 21 -63.62 -3.69 27.37
N ARG A 22 -62.74 -2.95 26.68
CA ARG A 22 -61.59 -2.26 27.28
C ARG A 22 -61.68 -0.76 27.03
N SER A 23 -61.28 0.09 27.98
CA SER A 23 -61.25 1.54 27.91
C SER A 23 -59.81 2.09 27.80
N GLY A 24 -59.63 3.33 27.31
CA GLY A 24 -58.35 4.02 27.19
C GLY A 24 -57.40 3.33 26.19
N LEU A 25 -56.07 3.50 26.41
CA LEU A 25 -55.01 2.96 25.57
C LEU A 25 -55.05 1.43 25.43
N ARG A 26 -55.56 0.71 26.44
CA ARG A 26 -55.70 -0.76 26.38
C ARG A 26 -56.68 -1.26 25.33
N ARG A 27 -57.54 -0.43 24.80
CA ARG A 27 -58.47 -0.74 23.71
C ARG A 27 -57.71 -0.90 22.38
N TRP A 28 -56.63 -0.16 22.19
CA TRP A 28 -55.84 -0.11 20.98
C TRP A 28 -54.66 -1.10 21.01
N LEU A 29 -54.38 -1.77 22.11
CA LEU A 29 -53.37 -2.82 22.11
C LEU A 29 -53.88 -4.07 21.38
N PRO A 30 -53.09 -4.63 20.41
CA PRO A 30 -53.53 -5.81 19.69
C PRO A 30 -53.69 -7.02 20.63
N SER A 31 -54.65 -7.91 20.32
CA SER A 31 -54.81 -9.13 21.09
C SER A 31 -53.66 -10.11 20.77
N TRP A 32 -53.34 -11.00 21.72
CA TRP A 32 -52.31 -12.03 21.46
C TRP A 32 -52.67 -12.89 20.24
N LYS A 33 -53.96 -13.13 19.95
CA LYS A 33 -54.45 -13.84 18.74
C LYS A 33 -54.20 -13.05 17.47
N LEU A 34 -54.36 -11.72 17.53
CA LEU A 34 -54.06 -10.84 16.40
C LEU A 34 -52.52 -10.81 16.15
N ILE A 35 -51.73 -10.68 17.21
CA ILE A 35 -50.26 -10.72 17.11
C ILE A 35 -49.80 -12.07 16.52
N LEU A 36 -50.29 -13.18 17.06
CA LEU A 36 -49.95 -14.52 16.55
C LEU A 36 -50.45 -14.70 15.10
N GLY A 37 -51.69 -14.28 14.80
CA GLY A 37 -52.22 -14.38 13.43
C GLY A 37 -51.43 -13.53 12.45
N SER A 38 -51.11 -12.29 12.79
CA SER A 38 -50.24 -11.43 11.95
C SER A 38 -48.82 -12.04 11.79
N PHE A 39 -48.24 -12.60 12.85
CA PHE A 39 -46.97 -13.27 12.79
C PHE A 39 -46.98 -14.50 11.88
N LEU A 40 -48.00 -15.34 12.00
CA LEU A 40 -48.18 -16.51 11.12
C LEU A 40 -48.39 -16.10 9.64
N THR A 41 -49.19 -15.05 9.40
CA THR A 41 -49.42 -14.52 8.05
C THR A 41 -48.10 -14.00 7.47
N LEU A 42 -47.31 -13.29 8.24
CA LEU A 42 -46.01 -12.75 7.83
C LEU A 42 -45.04 -13.89 7.52
N LEU A 43 -45.04 -14.97 8.32
CA LEU A 43 -44.25 -16.18 8.05
C LEU A 43 -44.67 -16.86 6.73
N VAL A 44 -45.96 -16.96 6.45
CA VAL A 44 -46.46 -17.53 5.19
C VAL A 44 -46.05 -16.67 4.01
N ILE A 45 -46.19 -15.35 4.10
CA ILE A 45 -45.75 -14.42 3.04
C ILE A 45 -44.23 -14.54 2.81
N ALA A 46 -43.45 -14.57 3.89
CA ALA A 46 -42.01 -14.75 3.79
C ALA A 46 -41.61 -16.10 3.16
N GLY A 47 -42.30 -17.18 3.53
CA GLY A 47 -42.11 -18.53 2.96
C GLY A 47 -42.44 -18.60 1.48
N VAL A 48 -43.59 -18.01 1.06
CA VAL A 48 -43.96 -17.91 -0.36
C VAL A 48 -42.97 -17.05 -1.13
N GLY A 49 -42.55 -15.91 -0.56
CA GLY A 49 -41.55 -15.03 -1.18
C GLY A 49 -40.23 -15.73 -1.39
N LEU A 50 -39.76 -16.49 -0.40
CA LEU A 50 -38.55 -17.31 -0.50
C LEU A 50 -38.71 -18.41 -1.57
N GLY A 51 -39.84 -19.10 -1.60
CA GLY A 51 -40.15 -20.13 -2.60
C GLY A 51 -40.11 -19.60 -4.03
N VAL A 52 -40.71 -18.41 -4.26
CA VAL A 52 -40.65 -17.74 -5.56
C VAL A 52 -39.21 -17.34 -5.91
N ALA A 53 -38.49 -16.75 -4.95
CA ALA A 53 -37.09 -16.40 -5.17
C ALA A 53 -36.22 -17.61 -5.53
N VAL A 54 -36.37 -18.74 -4.82
CA VAL A 54 -35.66 -19.99 -5.13
C VAL A 54 -36.04 -20.53 -6.51
N ALA A 55 -37.32 -20.49 -6.88
CA ALA A 55 -37.79 -20.97 -8.18
C ALA A 55 -37.24 -20.16 -9.35
N THR A 56 -37.17 -18.84 -9.21
CA THR A 56 -36.76 -17.91 -10.27
C THR A 56 -35.25 -17.68 -10.37
N THR A 57 -34.48 -17.98 -9.31
CA THR A 57 -33.01 -17.81 -9.32
C THR A 57 -32.38 -18.92 -10.16
N GLN A 58 -31.52 -18.57 -11.11
CA GLN A 58 -30.68 -19.53 -11.83
C GLN A 58 -29.35 -19.68 -11.09
N ILE A 59 -28.88 -20.93 -10.91
CA ILE A 59 -27.52 -21.19 -10.43
C ILE A 59 -26.62 -21.19 -11.68
N PRO A 60 -25.59 -20.31 -11.75
CA PRO A 60 -24.57 -20.42 -12.79
C PRO A 60 -23.93 -21.81 -12.72
N LYS A 61 -23.53 -22.39 -13.85
CA LYS A 61 -22.88 -23.70 -13.84
C LYS A 61 -21.56 -23.60 -13.07
N PRO A 62 -21.26 -24.51 -12.12
CA PRO A 62 -20.00 -24.50 -11.38
C PRO A 62 -18.76 -24.58 -12.28
N ASN A 63 -18.87 -25.16 -13.47
CA ASN A 63 -17.80 -25.28 -14.46
C ASN A 63 -17.47 -23.96 -15.20
N ASP A 64 -18.33 -22.96 -15.20
CA ASP A 64 -18.01 -21.65 -15.80
C ASP A 64 -17.01 -20.86 -14.90
N LEU A 65 -16.88 -21.24 -13.62
CA LEU A 65 -15.87 -20.75 -12.67
C LEU A 65 -14.62 -21.67 -12.59
N ALA A 66 -14.62 -22.81 -13.29
CA ALA A 66 -13.59 -23.85 -13.17
C ALA A 66 -12.28 -23.54 -13.90
N VAL A 67 -12.16 -22.41 -14.60
CA VAL A 67 -10.91 -21.96 -15.21
C VAL A 67 -10.46 -20.68 -14.49
N ALA A 68 -10.13 -20.81 -13.20
CA ALA A 68 -9.42 -19.73 -12.51
C ALA A 68 -8.13 -19.43 -13.30
N GLN A 69 -8.13 -18.30 -13.97
CA GLN A 69 -6.97 -17.84 -14.72
C GLN A 69 -6.23 -16.83 -13.83
N THR A 70 -4.92 -16.97 -13.77
CA THR A 70 -4.04 -16.06 -13.05
C THR A 70 -4.10 -14.66 -13.66
N THR A 71 -4.41 -13.65 -12.88
CA THR A 71 -4.32 -12.26 -13.31
C THR A 71 -2.86 -11.88 -13.52
N ARG A 72 -2.56 -11.37 -14.71
CA ARG A 72 -1.21 -10.97 -15.12
C ARG A 72 -1.08 -9.47 -15.09
N ILE A 73 -0.03 -8.99 -14.41
CA ILE A 73 0.28 -7.58 -14.28
C ILE A 73 1.43 -7.24 -15.22
N TYR A 74 1.24 -6.21 -16.03
CA TYR A 74 2.19 -5.76 -17.05
C TYR A 74 2.67 -4.35 -16.78
N TYR A 75 3.87 -4.05 -17.27
CA TYR A 75 4.35 -2.69 -17.41
C TYR A 75 3.47 -1.89 -18.39
N ASP A 76 3.73 -0.60 -18.53
CA ASP A 76 2.99 0.37 -19.34
C ASP A 76 2.91 0.01 -20.84
N ASP A 77 3.83 -0.82 -21.32
CA ASP A 77 3.85 -1.36 -22.69
C ASP A 77 2.76 -2.43 -22.93
N GLY A 78 2.10 -2.92 -21.90
CA GLY A 78 1.10 -3.99 -21.95
C GLY A 78 1.63 -5.34 -22.45
N LYS A 79 2.95 -5.52 -22.53
CA LYS A 79 3.61 -6.73 -23.08
C LYS A 79 4.55 -7.36 -22.06
N THR A 80 5.40 -6.57 -21.43
CA THR A 80 6.37 -7.03 -20.44
C THR A 80 5.68 -7.30 -19.10
N GLU A 81 5.70 -8.53 -18.65
CA GLU A 81 5.04 -8.98 -17.43
C GLU A 81 5.87 -8.58 -16.20
N ILE A 82 5.26 -7.89 -15.23
CA ILE A 82 5.83 -7.64 -13.89
C ILE A 82 5.73 -8.92 -13.06
N GLY A 83 4.60 -9.59 -13.14
CA GLY A 83 4.31 -10.82 -12.42
C GLY A 83 2.82 -11.15 -12.45
N ARG A 84 2.43 -12.03 -11.55
CA ARG A 84 1.06 -12.57 -11.50
C ARG A 84 0.49 -12.49 -10.10
N ILE A 85 -0.82 -12.27 -10.03
CA ILE A 85 -1.61 -12.30 -8.80
C ILE A 85 -2.65 -13.40 -8.95
N GLY A 86 -2.83 -14.21 -7.90
CA GLY A 86 -3.67 -15.40 -7.97
C GLY A 86 -2.93 -16.57 -8.63
N GLU A 87 -2.71 -17.64 -7.90
CA GLU A 87 -2.28 -18.91 -8.47
C GLU A 87 -3.50 -19.79 -8.63
N ALA A 88 -3.83 -20.07 -9.88
CA ALA A 88 -4.76 -21.14 -10.22
C ALA A 88 -4.09 -22.50 -10.02
N ASN A 89 -3.68 -22.82 -8.80
CA ASN A 89 -3.39 -24.19 -8.41
C ASN A 89 -4.69 -24.84 -7.92
N ARG A 90 -5.77 -24.69 -8.70
CA ARG A 90 -7.00 -25.46 -8.50
C ARG A 90 -6.83 -26.83 -9.14
N THR A 91 -6.53 -27.80 -8.34
CA THR A 91 -6.77 -29.20 -8.69
C THR A 91 -8.03 -29.62 -7.94
N SER A 92 -9.19 -29.49 -8.56
CA SER A 92 -10.42 -30.04 -8.00
C SER A 92 -10.28 -31.55 -7.87
N VAL A 93 -10.65 -32.07 -6.71
CA VAL A 93 -10.62 -33.49 -6.39
C VAL A 93 -12.01 -33.92 -5.94
N THR A 94 -12.39 -35.15 -6.27
CA THR A 94 -13.64 -35.76 -5.77
C THR A 94 -13.55 -35.99 -4.26
N LEU A 95 -14.68 -36.09 -3.57
CA LEU A 95 -14.72 -36.20 -2.11
C LEU A 95 -13.97 -37.44 -1.59
N ASP A 96 -14.02 -38.56 -2.33
CA ASP A 96 -13.28 -39.78 -2.04
C ASP A 96 -11.75 -39.62 -2.11
N ARG A 97 -11.26 -38.55 -2.73
CA ARG A 97 -9.85 -38.19 -2.78
C ARG A 97 -9.45 -37.12 -1.74
N ILE A 98 -10.34 -36.78 -0.84
CA ILE A 98 -10.09 -35.95 0.33
C ILE A 98 -10.15 -36.86 1.56
N SER A 99 -9.12 -36.77 2.43
CA SER A 99 -9.08 -37.68 3.60
C SER A 99 -10.34 -37.53 4.46
N PRO A 100 -10.84 -38.62 5.05
CA PRO A 100 -11.98 -38.58 5.99
C PRO A 100 -11.73 -37.64 7.16
N GLU A 101 -10.48 -37.53 7.63
CA GLU A 101 -10.05 -36.63 8.69
C GLU A 101 -10.26 -35.16 8.29
N MET A 102 -9.96 -34.80 7.02
CA MET A 102 -10.17 -33.44 6.53
C MET A 102 -11.64 -33.08 6.40
N GLN A 103 -12.46 -34.02 5.91
CA GLN A 103 -13.91 -33.85 5.86
C GLN A 103 -14.47 -33.62 7.27
N ALA A 104 -14.09 -34.46 8.24
CA ALA A 104 -14.51 -34.36 9.62
C ALA A 104 -14.02 -33.05 10.29
N ALA A 105 -12.78 -32.67 10.09
CA ALA A 105 -12.22 -31.42 10.65
C ALA A 105 -12.96 -30.19 10.13
N MET A 106 -13.30 -30.18 8.83
CA MET A 106 -14.06 -29.08 8.23
C MET A 106 -15.46 -28.95 8.80
N LEU A 107 -16.17 -30.09 8.93
CA LEU A 107 -17.49 -30.14 9.56
C LEU A 107 -17.44 -29.73 11.03
N ALA A 108 -16.41 -30.16 11.76
CA ALA A 108 -16.19 -29.79 13.15
C ALA A 108 -15.90 -28.29 13.33
N ALA A 109 -15.19 -27.70 12.39
CA ALA A 109 -14.82 -26.28 12.41
C ALA A 109 -15.99 -25.35 12.09
N GLU A 110 -16.79 -25.68 11.07
CA GLU A 110 -17.73 -24.75 10.43
C GLU A 110 -19.20 -25.15 10.58
N ASP A 111 -19.53 -26.45 10.54
CA ASP A 111 -20.93 -26.88 10.51
C ASP A 111 -21.13 -28.33 11.04
N ARG A 112 -21.11 -28.50 12.36
CA ARG A 112 -21.22 -29.82 13.00
C ARG A 112 -22.53 -30.54 12.72
N GLY A 113 -23.56 -29.82 12.29
CA GLY A 113 -24.89 -30.36 11.96
C GLY A 113 -25.14 -30.55 10.47
N TYR A 114 -24.12 -30.39 9.62
CA TYR A 114 -24.23 -30.27 8.17
C TYR A 114 -25.17 -31.28 7.49
N TYR A 115 -25.07 -32.56 7.84
CA TYR A 115 -25.91 -33.61 7.28
C TYR A 115 -27.34 -33.65 7.87
N ASN A 116 -27.61 -32.90 8.95
CA ASN A 116 -28.88 -32.91 9.68
C ASN A 116 -29.82 -31.74 9.38
N HIS A 117 -29.39 -30.78 8.54
CA HIS A 117 -30.19 -29.62 8.17
C HIS A 117 -30.05 -29.33 6.66
N GLY A 118 -30.91 -28.45 6.13
CA GLY A 118 -30.85 -28.01 4.72
C GLY A 118 -29.90 -26.80 4.53
N GLY A 119 -30.14 -25.98 3.51
CA GLY A 119 -29.34 -24.82 3.14
C GLY A 119 -29.18 -23.75 4.23
N PHE A 120 -29.96 -23.83 5.32
CA PHE A 120 -29.78 -23.02 6.53
C PHE A 120 -30.14 -23.83 7.78
N ASP A 121 -29.53 -23.49 8.91
CA ASP A 121 -29.82 -24.10 10.23
C ASP A 121 -30.66 -23.12 11.10
N PRO A 122 -31.99 -23.32 11.22
CA PRO A 122 -32.83 -22.48 12.08
C PRO A 122 -32.47 -22.59 13.56
N ARG A 123 -32.03 -23.77 14.00
CA ARG A 123 -31.65 -24.01 15.40
C ARG A 123 -30.34 -23.32 15.73
N GLY A 124 -29.35 -23.38 14.81
CA GLY A 124 -28.10 -22.64 14.91
C GLY A 124 -28.30 -21.12 14.95
N LEU A 125 -29.24 -20.61 14.16
CA LEU A 125 -29.60 -19.18 14.16
C LEU A 125 -30.14 -18.73 15.54
N VAL A 126 -31.07 -19.51 16.13
CA VAL A 126 -31.62 -19.23 17.46
C VAL A 126 -30.54 -19.33 18.55
N ARG A 127 -29.68 -20.35 18.47
CA ARG A 127 -28.56 -20.52 19.40
C ARG A 127 -27.56 -19.36 19.30
N ALA A 128 -27.20 -18.95 18.10
CA ALA A 128 -26.28 -17.81 17.88
C ALA A 128 -26.89 -16.49 18.37
N ALA A 129 -28.18 -16.25 18.14
CA ALA A 129 -28.90 -15.08 18.65
C ALA A 129 -28.92 -15.08 20.18
N TRP A 130 -29.16 -16.22 20.80
CA TRP A 130 -29.14 -16.35 22.26
C TRP A 130 -27.76 -16.11 22.86
N ASN A 131 -26.70 -16.72 22.30
CA ASN A 131 -25.33 -16.53 22.75
C ASN A 131 -24.86 -15.07 22.59
N ASN A 132 -25.20 -14.42 21.48
CA ASN A 132 -24.89 -13.00 21.30
C ASN A 132 -25.63 -12.08 22.28
N PHE A 133 -26.85 -12.46 22.69
CA PHE A 133 -27.63 -11.71 23.68
C PHE A 133 -27.11 -11.93 25.10
N THR A 134 -26.57 -13.11 25.42
CA THR A 134 -26.09 -13.48 26.77
C THR A 134 -24.60 -13.21 26.98
N GLY A 135 -23.91 -12.56 26.03
CA GLY A 135 -22.47 -12.20 26.14
C GLY A 135 -21.50 -13.38 25.95
N GLY A 136 -21.96 -14.51 25.38
CA GLY A 136 -21.11 -15.64 25.02
C GLY A 136 -20.24 -15.36 23.79
N THR A 137 -19.26 -16.24 23.53
CA THR A 137 -18.39 -16.14 22.34
C THR A 137 -19.23 -16.12 21.06
N THR A 138 -18.94 -15.16 20.16
CA THR A 138 -19.59 -15.03 18.87
C THR A 138 -19.42 -16.30 18.02
N GLN A 139 -20.46 -17.13 17.95
CA GLN A 139 -20.52 -18.29 17.07
C GLN A 139 -21.10 -17.91 15.72
N GLY A 140 -20.45 -18.31 14.62
CA GLY A 140 -20.96 -18.14 13.27
C GLY A 140 -22.21 -18.99 13.06
N ALA A 141 -23.30 -18.40 12.55
CA ALA A 141 -24.56 -19.07 12.26
C ALA A 141 -24.69 -19.46 10.78
N SER A 142 -23.64 -19.30 9.96
CA SER A 142 -23.66 -19.59 8.53
C SER A 142 -23.28 -21.06 8.30
N THR A 143 -24.09 -21.77 7.48
CA THR A 143 -23.83 -23.17 7.12
C THR A 143 -22.75 -23.25 6.03
N ILE A 144 -22.15 -24.42 5.84
CA ILE A 144 -21.21 -24.72 4.74
C ILE A 144 -21.84 -24.37 3.40
N THR A 145 -23.11 -24.73 3.16
CA THR A 145 -23.82 -24.41 1.91
C THR A 145 -23.96 -22.90 1.69
N GLN A 146 -24.20 -22.11 2.76
CA GLN A 146 -24.23 -20.65 2.65
C GLN A 146 -22.84 -20.07 2.36
N GLN A 147 -21.80 -20.62 2.97
CA GLN A 147 -20.42 -20.21 2.71
C GLN A 147 -20.00 -20.55 1.27
N TYR A 148 -20.38 -21.73 0.78
CA TYR A 148 -20.16 -22.13 -0.62
C TYR A 148 -20.92 -21.18 -1.58
N ALA A 149 -22.22 -20.95 -1.33
CA ALA A 149 -23.02 -20.03 -2.12
C ALA A 149 -22.40 -18.60 -2.16
N LYS A 150 -21.88 -18.13 -1.02
CA LYS A 150 -21.19 -16.85 -0.93
C LYS A 150 -19.90 -16.85 -1.76
N ASN A 151 -19.05 -17.87 -1.58
CA ASN A 151 -17.70 -17.87 -2.17
C ASN A 151 -17.69 -18.23 -3.66
N ALA A 152 -18.70 -18.98 -4.13
CA ALA A 152 -18.77 -19.45 -5.51
C ALA A 152 -19.62 -18.56 -6.44
N TYR A 153 -20.55 -17.74 -5.89
CA TYR A 153 -21.58 -17.08 -6.72
C TYR A 153 -21.85 -15.62 -6.38
N LEU A 154 -21.27 -15.05 -5.32
CA LEU A 154 -21.61 -13.69 -4.86
C LEU A 154 -20.38 -12.82 -4.65
N SER A 155 -20.50 -11.52 -4.98
CA SER A 155 -19.49 -10.50 -4.67
C SER A 155 -19.38 -10.22 -3.17
N GLN A 156 -18.24 -9.72 -2.70
CA GLN A 156 -17.92 -9.52 -1.27
C GLN A 156 -18.61 -8.30 -0.61
N GLU A 157 -19.49 -7.58 -1.29
CA GLU A 157 -20.21 -6.45 -0.69
C GLU A 157 -21.05 -6.86 0.52
N GLN A 158 -20.87 -6.17 1.64
CA GLN A 158 -21.63 -6.42 2.86
C GLN A 158 -22.99 -5.71 2.81
N SER A 159 -24.00 -6.34 2.22
CA SER A 159 -25.36 -5.82 2.17
C SER A 159 -26.41 -6.84 2.62
N PHE A 160 -27.54 -6.35 3.12
CA PHE A 160 -28.70 -7.22 3.44
C PHE A 160 -29.21 -7.96 2.20
N SER A 161 -29.13 -7.35 1.02
CA SER A 161 -29.50 -7.96 -0.25
C SER A 161 -28.62 -9.18 -0.54
N ARG A 162 -27.32 -9.09 -0.32
CA ARG A 162 -26.42 -10.23 -0.49
C ARG A 162 -26.76 -11.38 0.47
N LYS A 163 -27.00 -11.08 1.76
CA LYS A 163 -27.34 -12.14 2.73
C LYS A 163 -28.63 -12.87 2.39
N PHE A 164 -29.60 -12.16 1.80
CA PHE A 164 -30.81 -12.78 1.26
C PHE A 164 -30.49 -13.67 0.03
N LYS A 165 -29.65 -13.21 -0.90
CA LYS A 165 -29.20 -14.00 -2.04
C LYS A 165 -28.43 -15.28 -1.60
N GLU A 166 -27.56 -15.17 -0.59
CA GLU A 166 -26.89 -16.34 0.01
C GLU A 166 -27.89 -17.38 0.48
N LEU A 167 -28.93 -16.95 1.19
CA LEU A 167 -30.00 -17.86 1.66
C LEU A 167 -30.75 -18.51 0.51
N VAL A 168 -31.16 -17.75 -0.49
CA VAL A 168 -31.89 -18.26 -1.66
C VAL A 168 -31.05 -19.29 -2.42
N LEU A 169 -29.77 -18.95 -2.68
CA LEU A 169 -28.83 -19.85 -3.38
C LEU A 169 -28.54 -21.10 -2.57
N SER A 170 -28.33 -20.99 -1.24
CA SER A 170 -28.06 -22.16 -0.40
C SER A 170 -29.22 -23.14 -0.37
N VAL A 171 -30.47 -22.65 -0.29
CA VAL A 171 -31.66 -23.49 -0.36
C VAL A 171 -31.76 -24.16 -1.73
N LYS A 172 -31.49 -23.42 -2.80
CA LYS A 172 -31.55 -23.96 -4.17
C LYS A 172 -30.48 -25.00 -4.44
N LEU A 173 -29.22 -24.78 -4.00
CA LEU A 173 -28.12 -25.74 -4.11
C LEU A 173 -28.50 -27.08 -3.47
N GLU A 174 -29.06 -27.06 -2.26
CA GLU A 174 -29.50 -28.26 -1.54
C GLU A 174 -30.65 -29.01 -2.25
N THR A 175 -31.36 -28.37 -3.17
CA THR A 175 -32.39 -29.03 -3.99
C THR A 175 -31.83 -29.65 -5.27
N GLN A 176 -30.61 -29.29 -5.67
CA GLN A 176 -30.01 -29.70 -6.95
C GLN A 176 -28.78 -30.59 -6.79
N SER A 177 -28.08 -30.52 -5.65
CA SER A 177 -26.86 -31.25 -5.37
C SER A 177 -26.96 -31.97 -4.05
N SER A 178 -26.29 -33.12 -3.96
CA SER A 178 -26.15 -33.89 -2.72
C SER A 178 -25.26 -33.14 -1.71
N LYS A 179 -25.38 -33.50 -0.42
CA LYS A 179 -24.52 -32.99 0.63
C LYS A 179 -23.04 -33.23 0.34
N ASP A 180 -22.69 -34.39 -0.17
CA ASP A 180 -21.33 -34.77 -0.49
C ASP A 180 -20.76 -33.94 -1.66
N GLU A 181 -21.57 -33.68 -2.69
CA GLU A 181 -21.19 -32.80 -3.79
C GLU A 181 -20.95 -31.36 -3.30
N ILE A 182 -21.86 -30.81 -2.48
CA ILE A 182 -21.72 -29.47 -1.92
C ILE A 182 -20.48 -29.38 -1.03
N LEU A 183 -20.18 -30.40 -0.21
CA LEU A 183 -18.99 -30.43 0.63
C LEU A 183 -17.71 -30.51 -0.23
N ALA A 184 -17.69 -31.35 -1.26
CA ALA A 184 -16.57 -31.44 -2.20
C ALA A 184 -16.32 -30.10 -2.89
N ASP A 185 -17.36 -29.47 -3.41
CA ASP A 185 -17.29 -28.19 -4.09
C ASP A 185 -16.83 -27.07 -3.14
N TYR A 186 -17.30 -27.04 -1.90
CA TYR A 186 -16.85 -26.11 -0.87
C TYR A 186 -15.37 -26.30 -0.60
N LEU A 187 -14.91 -27.52 -0.30
CA LEU A 187 -13.49 -27.82 -0.02
C LEU A 187 -12.58 -27.49 -1.20
N ASN A 188 -13.06 -27.61 -2.43
CA ASN A 188 -12.33 -27.26 -3.65
C ASN A 188 -12.36 -25.76 -3.98
N THR A 189 -13.22 -24.96 -3.31
CA THR A 189 -13.44 -23.55 -3.68
C THR A 189 -12.82 -22.56 -2.70
N ILE A 190 -12.80 -22.88 -1.41
CA ILE A 190 -12.38 -21.92 -0.38
C ILE A 190 -10.89 -21.62 -0.42
N TYR A 191 -10.54 -20.42 0.05
CA TYR A 191 -9.18 -19.95 0.18
C TYR A 191 -8.57 -20.38 1.52
N TYR A 192 -7.41 -21.04 1.49
CA TYR A 192 -6.68 -21.53 2.66
C TYR A 192 -5.46 -20.70 3.03
N GLY A 193 -5.24 -19.53 2.39
CA GLY A 193 -3.98 -18.81 2.53
C GLY A 193 -2.88 -19.38 1.63
N ARG A 194 -1.69 -18.72 1.66
CA ARG A 194 -0.53 -19.13 0.84
C ARG A 194 -0.85 -19.26 -0.66
N GLY A 195 -1.83 -18.49 -1.19
CA GLY A 195 -2.29 -18.60 -2.57
C GLY A 195 -3.05 -19.88 -2.91
N ALA A 196 -3.36 -20.71 -1.93
CA ALA A 196 -4.00 -22.00 -2.16
C ALA A 196 -5.53 -21.90 -2.12
N TYR A 197 -6.14 -22.03 -3.28
CA TYR A 197 -7.58 -22.19 -3.45
C TYR A 197 -7.90 -23.67 -3.61
N GLY A 198 -8.76 -24.20 -2.74
CA GLY A 198 -9.11 -25.62 -2.67
C GLY A 198 -8.11 -26.47 -1.89
N ILE A 199 -8.66 -27.55 -1.33
CA ILE A 199 -7.96 -28.41 -0.36
C ILE A 199 -6.73 -29.13 -0.94
N GLN A 200 -6.75 -29.52 -2.21
CA GLN A 200 -5.62 -30.20 -2.83
C GLN A 200 -4.41 -29.26 -2.96
N ALA A 201 -4.65 -27.98 -3.32
CA ALA A 201 -3.63 -26.95 -3.38
C ALA A 201 -3.12 -26.60 -1.98
N ALA A 202 -4.02 -26.47 -1.00
CA ALA A 202 -3.67 -26.20 0.38
C ALA A 202 -2.81 -27.32 0.99
N SER A 203 -3.21 -28.57 0.82
CA SER A 203 -2.45 -29.72 1.30
C SER A 203 -1.00 -29.73 0.79
N ARG A 204 -0.82 -29.39 -0.50
CA ARG A 204 0.52 -29.29 -1.10
C ARG A 204 1.30 -28.08 -0.58
N ALA A 205 0.65 -26.92 -0.45
CA ALA A 205 1.29 -25.67 -0.02
C ALA A 205 1.72 -25.70 1.45
N TYR A 206 0.99 -26.41 2.30
CA TYR A 206 1.27 -26.47 3.72
C TYR A 206 2.08 -27.70 4.13
N PHE A 207 1.82 -28.87 3.51
CA PHE A 207 2.37 -30.15 3.97
C PHE A 207 3.05 -30.98 2.85
N GLY A 208 3.08 -30.50 1.59
CA GLY A 208 3.77 -31.19 0.48
C GLY A 208 3.11 -32.48 0.01
N LYS A 209 1.90 -32.79 0.48
CA LYS A 209 1.22 -34.08 0.20
C LYS A 209 -0.14 -33.89 -0.49
N SER A 210 -0.74 -34.99 -0.94
CA SER A 210 -2.11 -34.99 -1.48
C SER A 210 -3.14 -34.81 -0.37
N ALA A 211 -4.28 -34.17 -0.67
CA ALA A 211 -5.42 -34.02 0.23
C ALA A 211 -5.95 -35.36 0.79
N SER A 212 -5.78 -36.46 0.06
CA SER A 212 -6.12 -37.81 0.49
C SER A 212 -5.19 -38.40 1.56
N LYS A 213 -4.07 -37.73 1.86
CA LYS A 213 -3.05 -38.18 2.82
C LYS A 213 -2.90 -37.26 4.02
N LEU A 214 -3.81 -36.28 4.18
CA LEU A 214 -3.85 -35.45 5.37
C LEU A 214 -4.25 -36.29 6.58
N ASP A 215 -3.46 -36.22 7.64
CA ASP A 215 -3.84 -36.80 8.93
C ASP A 215 -4.75 -35.84 9.74
N ALA A 216 -5.21 -36.30 10.90
CA ALA A 216 -6.16 -35.53 11.73
C ALA A 216 -5.59 -34.19 12.22
N ALA A 217 -4.29 -34.12 12.56
CA ALA A 217 -3.65 -32.91 13.02
C ALA A 217 -3.54 -31.85 11.91
N GLU A 218 -3.11 -32.26 10.73
CA GLU A 218 -2.98 -31.41 9.55
C GLU A 218 -4.34 -30.98 8.99
N ALA A 219 -5.32 -31.89 9.02
CA ALA A 219 -6.70 -31.60 8.66
C ALA A 219 -7.31 -30.53 9.56
N ALA A 220 -7.15 -30.65 10.88
CA ALA A 220 -7.57 -29.66 11.86
C ALA A 220 -6.85 -28.31 11.65
N TYR A 221 -5.57 -28.34 11.28
CA TYR A 221 -4.81 -27.13 10.96
C TYR A 221 -5.40 -26.39 9.76
N LEU A 222 -5.63 -27.07 8.64
CA LEU A 222 -6.22 -26.46 7.45
C LEU A 222 -7.64 -25.99 7.69
N ALA A 223 -8.45 -26.73 8.46
CA ALA A 223 -9.78 -26.28 8.86
C ALA A 223 -9.76 -25.07 9.79
N ALA A 224 -8.72 -24.90 10.61
CA ALA A 224 -8.54 -23.72 11.46
C ALA A 224 -8.16 -22.48 10.62
N VAL A 225 -7.27 -22.63 9.64
CA VAL A 225 -6.73 -21.55 8.82
C VAL A 225 -7.79 -20.78 8.04
N ILE A 226 -8.85 -21.43 7.55
CA ILE A 226 -9.85 -20.80 6.67
C ILE A 226 -10.58 -19.61 7.29
N ARG A 227 -10.61 -19.49 8.62
CA ARG A 227 -11.28 -18.38 9.31
C ARG A 227 -10.63 -17.02 9.05
N ALA A 228 -9.29 -16.99 8.96
CA ALA A 228 -8.53 -15.78 8.72
C ALA A 228 -7.18 -16.11 8.03
N PRO A 229 -7.19 -16.59 6.77
CA PRO A 229 -6.01 -17.20 6.14
C PRO A 229 -4.79 -16.29 6.08
N SER A 230 -5.00 -15.02 5.72
CA SER A 230 -3.90 -14.03 5.62
C SER A 230 -3.33 -13.64 6.98
N PHE A 231 -4.16 -13.56 8.03
CA PHE A 231 -3.73 -13.24 9.39
C PHE A 231 -2.90 -14.39 9.98
N TYR A 232 -3.37 -15.61 9.84
CA TYR A 232 -2.69 -16.81 10.36
C TYR A 232 -1.39 -17.16 9.62
N ALA A 233 -1.18 -16.62 8.41
CA ALA A 233 0.09 -16.72 7.71
C ALA A 233 1.18 -15.81 8.33
N SER A 234 0.81 -14.82 9.15
CA SER A 234 1.74 -13.91 9.84
C SER A 234 2.27 -14.51 11.14
N LYS A 235 3.45 -14.02 11.60
CA LYS A 235 4.01 -14.43 12.90
C LYS A 235 3.10 -14.12 14.08
N ASN A 236 2.34 -13.03 13.98
CA ASN A 236 1.46 -12.55 15.05
C ASN A 236 0.15 -13.35 15.16
N GLY A 237 -0.17 -14.19 14.19
CA GLY A 237 -1.39 -14.99 14.16
C GLY A 237 -1.20 -16.45 14.59
N GLN A 238 0.00 -16.86 14.99
CA GLN A 238 0.28 -18.28 15.27
C GLN A 238 -0.36 -18.77 16.57
N ASP A 239 -0.36 -17.95 17.62
CA ASP A 239 -0.97 -18.32 18.92
C ASP A 239 -2.50 -18.46 18.79
N GLU A 240 -3.13 -17.54 18.04
CA GLU A 240 -4.56 -17.60 17.76
C GLU A 240 -4.91 -18.75 16.81
N LEU A 241 -4.02 -19.10 15.90
CA LEU A 241 -4.20 -20.28 15.03
C LEU A 241 -4.16 -21.57 15.87
N GLN A 242 -3.24 -21.70 16.82
CA GLN A 242 -3.19 -22.85 17.71
C GLN A 242 -4.47 -22.94 18.55
N ALA A 243 -4.93 -21.87 19.15
CA ALA A 243 -6.20 -21.85 19.89
C ALA A 243 -7.41 -22.24 19.01
N ARG A 244 -7.38 -21.86 17.73
CA ARG A 244 -8.41 -22.26 16.77
C ARG A 244 -8.29 -23.73 16.37
N TRP A 245 -7.08 -24.25 16.26
CA TRP A 245 -6.80 -25.67 16.02
C TRP A 245 -7.33 -26.53 17.17
N ASP A 246 -7.06 -26.14 18.42
CA ASP A 246 -7.60 -26.80 19.62
C ASP A 246 -9.14 -26.85 19.59
N TYR A 247 -9.79 -25.76 19.16
CA TYR A 247 -11.25 -25.72 18.99
C TYR A 247 -11.74 -26.72 17.94
N VAL A 248 -11.02 -26.89 16.82
CA VAL A 248 -11.37 -27.84 15.76
C VAL A 248 -11.20 -29.27 16.26
N VAL A 249 -10.10 -29.59 16.91
CA VAL A 249 -9.82 -30.92 17.50
C VAL A 249 -10.90 -31.28 18.51
N ALA A 250 -11.23 -30.39 19.45
CA ALA A 250 -12.35 -30.60 20.39
C ALA A 250 -13.70 -30.75 19.66
N GLY A 251 -13.86 -30.08 18.53
CA GLY A 251 -15.01 -30.27 17.63
C GLY A 251 -15.09 -31.68 17.04
N MET A 252 -13.97 -32.22 16.58
CA MET A 252 -13.87 -33.57 16.05
C MET A 252 -14.19 -34.63 17.10
N VAL A 253 -13.75 -34.43 18.36
CA VAL A 253 -14.15 -35.29 19.48
C VAL A 253 -15.66 -35.22 19.72
N SER A 254 -16.22 -34.00 19.74
CA SER A 254 -17.66 -33.81 20.00
C SER A 254 -18.58 -34.41 18.93
N THR A 255 -18.07 -34.57 17.71
CA THR A 255 -18.79 -35.21 16.57
C THR A 255 -18.51 -36.68 16.47
N GLY A 256 -17.62 -37.27 17.28
CA GLY A 256 -17.24 -38.67 17.28
C GLY A 256 -16.27 -39.06 16.15
N ALA A 257 -15.67 -38.07 15.49
CA ALA A 257 -14.62 -38.30 14.46
C ALA A 257 -13.27 -38.67 15.08
N LEU A 258 -13.04 -38.28 16.34
CA LEU A 258 -11.90 -38.69 17.15
C LEU A 258 -12.36 -39.12 18.53
N THR A 259 -11.68 -40.07 19.14
CA THR A 259 -11.76 -40.35 20.57
C THR A 259 -10.95 -39.26 21.35
N GLN A 260 -11.24 -39.10 22.64
CA GLN A 260 -10.45 -38.19 23.48
C GLN A 260 -8.97 -38.59 23.52
N ALA A 261 -8.68 -39.89 23.59
CA ALA A 261 -7.30 -40.39 23.61
C ALA A 261 -6.53 -40.09 22.31
N GLU A 262 -7.19 -40.18 21.16
CA GLU A 262 -6.60 -39.79 19.87
C GLU A 262 -6.36 -38.28 19.81
N ALA A 263 -7.29 -37.47 20.27
CA ALA A 263 -7.16 -36.01 20.32
C ALA A 263 -6.00 -35.57 21.23
N ASP A 264 -5.87 -36.18 22.40
CA ASP A 264 -4.81 -35.89 23.38
C ASP A 264 -3.40 -36.29 22.84
N ALA A 265 -3.33 -37.18 21.87
CA ALA A 265 -2.09 -37.60 21.21
C ALA A 265 -1.69 -36.71 20.03
N LEU A 266 -2.57 -35.82 19.55
CA LEU A 266 -2.26 -34.93 18.43
C LEU A 266 -1.26 -33.85 18.85
N VAL A 267 -0.34 -33.56 17.93
CA VAL A 267 0.62 -32.45 18.08
C VAL A 267 0.29 -31.38 17.03
N PHE A 268 0.31 -30.13 17.45
CA PHE A 268 0.10 -29.02 16.52
C PHE A 268 1.14 -29.07 15.38
N PRO A 269 0.70 -29.14 14.10
CA PRO A 269 1.61 -29.37 12.98
C PRO A 269 2.49 -28.17 12.71
N THR A 270 3.73 -28.46 12.27
CA THR A 270 4.61 -27.44 11.69
C THR A 270 4.49 -27.51 10.17
N PRO A 271 3.90 -26.52 9.52
CA PRO A 271 3.80 -26.52 8.07
C PRO A 271 5.17 -26.29 7.43
N LEU A 272 5.31 -26.70 6.17
CA LEU A 272 6.50 -26.43 5.37
C LEU A 272 6.82 -24.93 5.39
N GLU A 273 8.12 -24.59 5.41
CA GLU A 273 8.53 -23.23 5.12
C GLU A 273 7.98 -22.82 3.77
N TRP A 274 7.27 -21.70 3.75
CA TRP A 274 6.63 -21.24 2.54
C TRP A 274 7.67 -20.62 1.60
N SER A 275 8.31 -21.46 0.79
CA SER A 275 9.37 -21.03 -0.14
C SER A 275 8.88 -20.84 -1.57
N GLY A 276 7.53 -20.91 -1.83
CA GLY A 276 7.41 -21.38 -3.12
C GLY A 276 6.64 -20.71 -4.20
N ALA A 277 5.38 -20.55 -4.16
CA ALA A 277 4.63 -20.12 -5.34
C ALA A 277 4.73 -18.63 -5.66
N TYR A 278 5.39 -17.85 -4.81
CA TYR A 278 5.51 -16.39 -4.90
C TYR A 278 6.91 -15.90 -5.31
N ASN A 279 7.55 -16.56 -6.27
CA ASN A 279 8.74 -15.97 -6.90
C ASN A 279 8.47 -14.58 -7.49
N TYR A 280 7.22 -14.28 -7.87
CA TYR A 280 6.84 -12.97 -8.37
C TYR A 280 6.87 -11.87 -7.30
N PHE A 281 6.54 -12.20 -6.04
CA PHE A 281 6.62 -11.25 -4.92
C PHE A 281 8.02 -11.14 -4.31
N LYS A 282 8.99 -11.92 -4.79
CA LYS A 282 10.37 -11.82 -4.34
C LYS A 282 11.02 -10.54 -4.88
N GLY A 283 11.82 -9.89 -4.02
CA GLY A 283 12.54 -8.69 -4.43
C GLY A 283 11.66 -7.45 -4.50
N PRO A 284 12.08 -6.42 -5.25
CA PRO A 284 11.36 -5.16 -5.39
C PRO A 284 10.02 -5.28 -6.13
N ASN A 285 9.87 -6.22 -7.06
CA ASN A 285 8.64 -6.41 -7.83
C ASN A 285 7.43 -6.78 -6.96
N GLY A 286 7.65 -7.37 -5.78
CA GLY A 286 6.57 -7.66 -4.84
C GLY A 286 5.80 -6.42 -4.39
N TYR A 287 6.49 -5.29 -4.26
CA TYR A 287 5.83 -4.01 -3.94
C TYR A 287 4.95 -3.51 -5.09
N LEU A 288 5.38 -3.72 -6.35
CA LEU A 288 4.59 -3.34 -7.52
C LEU A 288 3.31 -4.18 -7.60
N LEU A 289 3.42 -5.49 -7.41
CA LEU A 289 2.29 -6.40 -7.47
C LEU A 289 1.26 -6.10 -6.37
N GLU A 290 1.71 -5.87 -5.14
CA GLU A 290 0.80 -5.51 -4.05
C GLU A 290 0.17 -4.13 -4.28
N SER A 291 0.96 -3.15 -4.76
CA SER A 291 0.40 -1.84 -5.11
C SER A 291 -0.63 -1.93 -6.23
N ALA A 292 -0.40 -2.77 -7.25
CA ALA A 292 -1.36 -3.02 -8.32
C ALA A 292 -2.64 -3.69 -7.78
N ARG A 293 -2.52 -4.67 -6.86
CA ARG A 293 -3.68 -5.29 -6.20
C ARG A 293 -4.49 -4.25 -5.42
N LEU A 294 -3.82 -3.42 -4.61
CA LEU A 294 -4.49 -2.38 -3.83
C LEU A 294 -5.17 -1.33 -4.74
N ALA A 295 -4.52 -0.94 -5.84
CA ALA A 295 -5.09 -0.01 -6.82
C ALA A 295 -6.31 -0.62 -7.53
N LEU A 296 -6.30 -1.91 -7.85
CA LEU A 296 -7.48 -2.61 -8.39
C LEU A 296 -8.64 -2.60 -7.41
N LEU A 297 -8.39 -2.85 -6.11
CA LEU A 297 -9.42 -2.76 -5.07
C LEU A 297 -10.02 -1.34 -4.98
N GLN A 298 -9.19 -0.29 -5.11
CA GLN A 298 -9.65 1.10 -5.07
C GLN A 298 -10.58 1.47 -6.24
N ILE A 299 -10.35 0.89 -7.41
CA ILE A 299 -11.21 1.12 -8.59
C ILE A 299 -12.39 0.14 -8.70
N GLY A 300 -12.61 -0.68 -7.65
CA GLY A 300 -13.84 -1.46 -7.46
C GLY A 300 -13.75 -2.95 -7.73
N TYR A 301 -12.58 -3.51 -8.08
CA TYR A 301 -12.39 -4.96 -8.15
C TYR A 301 -12.33 -5.56 -6.75
N THR A 302 -12.74 -6.82 -6.63
CA THR A 302 -12.58 -7.60 -5.40
C THR A 302 -11.35 -8.49 -5.46
N ASP A 303 -10.87 -8.99 -4.32
CA ASP A 303 -9.80 -9.98 -4.30
C ASP A 303 -10.18 -11.25 -5.07
N ASP A 304 -11.45 -11.65 -5.04
CA ASP A 304 -11.95 -12.79 -5.82
C ASP A 304 -11.88 -12.50 -7.33
N ASP A 305 -12.28 -11.30 -7.77
CA ASP A 305 -12.14 -10.90 -9.17
C ASP A 305 -10.69 -10.98 -9.63
N ILE A 306 -9.77 -10.41 -8.85
CA ILE A 306 -8.34 -10.37 -9.17
C ILE A 306 -7.74 -11.78 -9.21
N ASN A 307 -8.15 -12.66 -8.30
CA ASN A 307 -7.58 -14.00 -8.17
C ASN A 307 -8.17 -15.04 -9.13
N LEU A 308 -9.40 -14.83 -9.62
CA LEU A 308 -10.16 -15.87 -10.32
C LEU A 308 -10.42 -15.57 -11.80
N ASN A 309 -10.51 -14.29 -12.19
CA ASN A 309 -11.00 -13.92 -13.52
C ASN A 309 -9.91 -13.81 -14.59
N GLY A 310 -8.63 -13.93 -14.23
CA GLY A 310 -7.54 -14.00 -15.20
C GLY A 310 -7.36 -12.71 -16.01
N TYR A 311 -7.52 -11.57 -15.37
CA TYR A 311 -7.37 -10.27 -16.00
C TYR A 311 -5.96 -10.05 -16.57
N ARG A 312 -5.89 -9.24 -17.59
CA ARG A 312 -4.66 -8.62 -18.08
C ARG A 312 -4.65 -7.16 -17.65
N VAL A 313 -3.85 -6.87 -16.65
CA VAL A 313 -3.74 -5.54 -16.06
C VAL A 313 -2.48 -4.86 -16.57
N THR A 314 -2.62 -3.76 -17.29
CA THR A 314 -1.52 -2.88 -17.67
C THR A 314 -1.42 -1.77 -16.64
N THR A 315 -0.24 -1.63 -16.03
CA THR A 315 0.05 -0.54 -15.10
C THR A 315 0.58 0.69 -15.83
N THR A 316 0.76 1.78 -15.11
CA THR A 316 1.45 2.98 -15.60
C THR A 316 2.97 2.92 -15.40
N ILE A 317 3.46 1.86 -14.73
CA ILE A 317 4.89 1.68 -14.45
C ILE A 317 5.66 1.44 -15.74
N ASN A 318 6.63 2.30 -16.01
CA ASN A 318 7.56 2.13 -17.12
C ASN A 318 8.73 1.23 -16.70
N LYS A 319 9.03 0.21 -17.51
CA LYS A 319 10.05 -0.78 -17.17
C LYS A 319 11.44 -0.17 -17.04
N GLN A 320 11.84 0.70 -17.96
CA GLN A 320 13.16 1.35 -17.96
C GLN A 320 13.32 2.22 -16.71
N ALA A 321 12.30 3.02 -16.38
CA ALA A 321 12.28 3.84 -15.18
C ALA A 321 12.32 2.99 -13.90
N GLN A 322 11.58 1.88 -13.87
CA GLN A 322 11.59 0.99 -12.73
C GLN A 322 12.97 0.32 -12.51
N ASP A 323 13.59 -0.15 -13.58
CA ASP A 323 14.94 -0.72 -13.53
C ASP A 323 15.96 0.35 -13.07
N ALA A 324 15.83 1.59 -13.57
CA ALA A 324 16.64 2.72 -13.15
C ALA A 324 16.45 3.06 -11.66
N ALA A 325 15.24 2.93 -11.11
CA ALA A 325 14.98 3.17 -9.69
C ALA A 325 15.71 2.14 -8.80
N ILE A 326 15.66 0.88 -9.16
CA ILE A 326 16.37 -0.20 -8.45
C ILE A 326 17.88 0.05 -8.56
N ALA A 327 18.40 0.28 -9.77
CA ALA A 327 19.83 0.49 -10.00
C ALA A 327 20.36 1.73 -9.26
N ALA A 328 19.59 2.82 -9.22
CA ALA A 328 19.99 4.05 -8.52
C ALA A 328 20.11 3.83 -7.00
N VAL A 329 19.19 3.09 -6.39
CA VAL A 329 19.28 2.77 -4.95
C VAL A 329 20.42 1.81 -4.67
N ASP A 330 20.65 0.82 -5.51
CA ASP A 330 21.73 -0.15 -5.33
C ASP A 330 23.12 0.49 -5.54
N GLN A 331 23.24 1.42 -6.48
CA GLN A 331 24.52 2.07 -6.81
C GLN A 331 24.86 3.25 -5.90
N TYR A 332 23.88 4.09 -5.58
CA TYR A 332 24.10 5.36 -4.86
C TYR A 332 23.57 5.36 -3.43
N GLY A 333 22.86 4.31 -3.02
CA GLY A 333 22.41 4.17 -1.63
C GLY A 333 23.55 3.84 -0.68
N PRO A 334 23.41 4.14 0.62
CA PRO A 334 24.43 3.83 1.61
C PRO A 334 24.56 2.32 1.82
N THR A 335 25.80 1.86 2.05
CA THR A 335 26.13 0.44 2.27
C THR A 335 26.60 0.15 3.70
N TYR A 336 26.89 1.19 4.49
CA TYR A 336 27.37 1.08 5.87
C TYR A 336 26.33 1.63 6.85
N ASN A 337 26.16 1.00 8.02
CA ASN A 337 25.22 1.37 9.08
C ASN A 337 23.77 1.53 8.57
N THR A 338 23.27 0.50 7.87
CA THR A 338 21.96 0.51 7.20
C THR A 338 20.89 -0.26 7.95
N GLU A 339 21.13 -0.72 9.18
CA GLU A 339 20.10 -1.40 9.99
C GLU A 339 18.93 -0.45 10.27
N GLY A 340 17.70 -0.89 9.96
CA GLY A 340 16.48 -0.08 10.11
C GLY A 340 16.33 1.05 9.08
N LEU A 341 17.25 1.16 8.11
CA LEU A 341 17.17 2.17 7.05
C LEU A 341 16.00 1.86 6.11
N ARG A 342 15.23 2.90 5.81
CA ARG A 342 14.16 2.94 4.83
C ARG A 342 14.52 3.89 3.71
N ILE A 343 14.33 3.45 2.47
CA ILE A 343 14.52 4.27 1.27
C ILE A 343 13.26 4.12 0.43
N GLY A 344 12.51 5.21 0.30
CA GLY A 344 11.37 5.30 -0.60
C GLY A 344 11.70 6.17 -1.81
N LEU A 345 11.50 5.66 -3.03
CA LEU A 345 11.55 6.45 -4.25
C LEU A 345 10.22 6.30 -4.99
N ALA A 346 9.61 7.41 -5.37
CA ALA A 346 8.42 7.43 -6.22
C ALA A 346 8.57 8.46 -7.31
N SER A 347 8.05 8.15 -8.49
CA SER A 347 8.12 9.01 -9.67
C SER A 347 6.76 9.10 -10.35
N VAL A 348 6.34 10.33 -10.67
CA VAL A 348 5.01 10.67 -11.19
C VAL A 348 5.15 11.53 -12.45
N ARG A 349 4.34 11.25 -13.45
CA ARG A 349 4.26 12.05 -14.69
C ARG A 349 3.43 13.31 -14.45
N PRO A 350 4.00 14.51 -14.64
CA PRO A 350 3.26 15.76 -14.54
C PRO A 350 2.03 15.80 -15.46
N GLY A 351 0.95 16.42 -14.98
CA GLY A 351 -0.30 16.59 -15.73
C GLY A 351 -1.19 15.35 -15.83
N THR A 352 -0.63 14.12 -15.69
CA THR A 352 -1.40 12.88 -15.78
C THR A 352 -1.53 12.12 -14.47
N GLY A 353 -0.62 12.33 -13.53
CA GLY A 353 -0.59 11.60 -12.26
C GLY A 353 -0.16 10.13 -12.38
N GLU A 354 0.22 9.67 -13.57
CA GLU A 354 0.71 8.31 -13.79
C GLU A 354 1.95 8.02 -12.93
N ILE A 355 1.89 6.96 -12.11
CA ILE A 355 3.04 6.50 -11.35
C ILE A 355 3.97 5.77 -12.29
N VAL A 356 5.14 6.36 -12.59
CA VAL A 356 6.09 5.87 -13.60
C VAL A 356 7.03 4.81 -13.03
N ALA A 357 7.45 4.99 -11.76
CA ALA A 357 8.28 4.04 -11.03
C ALA A 357 8.09 4.18 -9.52
N MET A 358 8.35 3.10 -8.77
CA MET A 358 8.44 3.14 -7.31
C MET A 358 9.43 2.11 -6.79
N TYR A 359 10.19 2.50 -5.76
CA TYR A 359 11.05 1.60 -5.00
C TYR A 359 10.60 1.59 -3.54
N GLY A 360 9.97 0.50 -3.12
CA GLY A 360 9.44 0.33 -1.76
C GLY A 360 10.32 -0.50 -0.85
N GLY A 361 11.49 -0.96 -1.33
CA GLY A 361 12.44 -1.78 -0.56
C GLY A 361 13.07 -2.90 -1.37
N LYS A 362 14.08 -3.57 -0.79
CA LYS A 362 14.84 -4.62 -1.46
C LYS A 362 14.08 -5.93 -1.66
N ASN A 363 13.20 -6.28 -0.73
CA ASN A 363 12.53 -7.58 -0.78
C ASN A 363 11.21 -7.56 0.00
N TYR A 364 10.11 -7.57 -0.72
CA TYR A 364 8.75 -7.57 -0.18
C TYR A 364 8.48 -8.74 0.78
N LEU A 365 9.01 -9.93 0.51
CA LEU A 365 8.80 -11.09 1.37
C LEU A 365 9.46 -10.96 2.74
N ARG A 366 10.45 -10.07 2.90
CA ARG A 366 11.12 -9.79 4.18
C ARG A 366 10.50 -8.58 4.91
N ASN A 367 10.10 -7.58 4.16
CA ASN A 367 9.48 -6.37 4.68
C ASN A 367 8.37 -5.94 3.72
N GLN A 368 7.12 -6.08 4.14
CA GLN A 368 5.95 -5.79 3.29
C GLN A 368 5.57 -4.30 3.26
N LEU A 369 6.11 -3.50 4.18
CA LEU A 369 5.86 -2.06 4.18
C LEU A 369 6.54 -1.43 2.96
N ASN A 370 5.74 -0.82 2.08
CA ASN A 370 6.23 -0.12 0.90
C ASN A 370 6.77 1.27 1.30
N ASP A 371 8.10 1.43 1.24
CA ASP A 371 8.75 2.68 1.66
C ASP A 371 8.45 3.86 0.72
N ALA A 372 7.94 3.62 -0.50
CA ALA A 372 7.55 4.67 -1.43
C ALA A 372 6.13 5.22 -1.17
N THR A 373 5.20 4.35 -0.74
CA THR A 373 3.76 4.68 -0.69
C THR A 373 3.14 4.58 0.70
N GLN A 374 3.81 3.96 1.67
CA GLN A 374 3.27 3.71 3.01
C GLN A 374 4.18 4.24 4.13
N ALA A 375 5.51 4.17 3.97
CA ALA A 375 6.40 4.77 4.95
C ALA A 375 6.35 6.29 4.87
N THR A 376 6.28 6.92 6.02
CA THR A 376 6.21 8.38 6.16
C THR A 376 7.40 8.90 6.94
N ALA A 377 7.88 10.09 6.61
CA ALA A 377 8.93 10.77 7.34
C ALA A 377 8.72 12.29 7.30
N LEU A 378 9.24 13.00 8.30
CA LEU A 378 9.19 14.47 8.34
C LEU A 378 9.78 15.04 7.05
N ALA A 379 9.02 15.89 6.36
CA ALA A 379 9.39 16.40 5.04
C ALA A 379 10.58 17.37 5.08
N GLY A 380 10.82 18.01 6.22
CA GLY A 380 11.86 19.01 6.34
C GLY A 380 11.68 20.15 5.33
N SER A 381 12.77 20.73 4.90
CA SER A 381 12.76 21.88 3.97
C SER A 381 12.12 21.65 2.61
N THR A 382 11.69 20.43 2.26
CA THR A 382 10.89 20.19 1.04
C THR A 382 9.48 20.78 1.12
N PHE A 383 9.07 21.27 2.28
CA PHE A 383 7.82 22.00 2.46
C PHE A 383 7.92 23.51 2.12
N LYS A 384 9.11 24.07 2.07
CA LYS A 384 9.31 25.49 1.76
C LYS A 384 8.71 25.95 0.43
N PRO A 385 8.72 25.16 -0.65
CA PRO A 385 8.07 25.54 -1.91
C PRO A 385 6.57 25.82 -1.78
N PHE A 386 5.86 25.20 -0.84
CA PHE A 386 4.45 25.51 -0.61
C PHE A 386 4.27 26.90 0.04
N ALA A 387 5.18 27.29 0.91
CA ALA A 387 5.19 28.66 1.45
C ALA A 387 5.60 29.67 0.38
N LEU A 388 6.55 29.33 -0.49
CA LEU A 388 6.93 30.15 -1.64
C LEU A 388 5.73 30.34 -2.59
N THR A 389 4.99 29.28 -2.89
CA THR A 389 3.78 29.34 -3.72
C THR A 389 2.75 30.28 -3.10
N ALA A 390 2.44 30.12 -1.82
CA ALA A 390 1.50 30.99 -1.11
C ALA A 390 1.97 32.46 -1.09
N ALA A 391 3.27 32.72 -0.98
CA ALA A 391 3.84 34.01 -1.02
C ALA A 391 3.70 34.69 -2.39
N LEU A 392 3.98 33.96 -3.45
CA LEU A 392 3.84 34.47 -4.82
C LEU A 392 2.37 34.76 -5.16
N GLU A 393 1.43 33.90 -4.70
CA GLU A 393 -0.02 34.17 -4.84
C GLU A 393 -0.46 35.42 -4.05
N ASP A 394 0.20 35.72 -2.94
CA ASP A 394 -0.04 36.96 -2.13
C ASP A 394 0.74 38.16 -2.63
N GLY A 395 1.38 38.08 -3.79
CA GLY A 395 2.13 39.17 -4.42
C GLY A 395 3.53 39.41 -3.84
N ILE A 396 4.06 38.51 -3.01
CA ILE A 396 5.41 38.61 -2.45
C ILE A 396 6.40 37.94 -3.42
N GLY A 397 7.15 38.76 -4.17
CA GLY A 397 8.04 38.30 -5.23
C GLY A 397 9.38 37.74 -4.73
N LEU A 398 10.09 37.06 -5.64
CA LEU A 398 11.38 36.39 -5.38
C LEU A 398 12.49 37.35 -4.91
N TYR A 399 12.41 38.61 -5.28
CA TYR A 399 13.41 39.63 -4.95
C TYR A 399 13.06 40.44 -3.68
N SER A 400 11.94 40.11 -2.99
CA SER A 400 11.66 40.64 -1.67
C SER A 400 12.76 40.29 -0.67
N THR A 401 13.09 41.17 0.25
CA THR A 401 14.22 41.01 1.17
C THR A 401 13.76 40.62 2.58
N TRP A 402 14.50 39.73 3.17
CA TRP A 402 14.21 39.08 4.45
C TRP A 402 15.45 39.00 5.32
N ASP A 403 15.25 38.95 6.65
CA ASP A 403 16.35 38.77 7.60
C ASP A 403 16.73 37.31 7.75
N GLY A 404 17.92 36.95 7.26
CA GLY A 404 18.52 35.62 7.34
C GLY A 404 19.45 35.39 8.52
N SER A 405 19.44 36.27 9.53
CA SER A 405 20.25 36.12 10.74
C SER A 405 19.94 34.81 11.50
N SER A 406 20.94 34.27 12.20
CA SER A 406 20.82 33.05 13.00
C SER A 406 21.75 33.11 14.23
N PRO A 407 21.27 32.71 15.45
CA PRO A 407 19.90 32.36 15.79
C PRO A 407 18.95 33.56 15.75
N ARG A 408 17.66 33.31 15.54
CA ARG A 408 16.64 34.37 15.51
C ARG A 408 15.38 33.95 16.28
N THR A 409 14.82 34.87 17.06
CA THR A 409 13.54 34.66 17.75
C THR A 409 12.42 35.32 16.98
N ILE A 410 11.46 34.53 16.51
CA ILE A 410 10.30 34.99 15.76
C ILE A 410 9.05 34.54 16.52
N GLN A 411 8.21 35.50 16.94
CA GLN A 411 6.99 35.24 17.73
C GLN A 411 7.22 34.33 18.94
N GLY A 412 8.36 34.48 19.64
CA GLY A 412 8.71 33.72 20.84
C GLY A 412 9.39 32.34 20.53
N TYR A 413 9.52 31.95 19.29
CA TYR A 413 10.27 30.74 18.89
C TYR A 413 11.69 31.10 18.47
N THR A 414 12.68 30.56 19.14
CA THR A 414 14.09 30.69 18.75
C THR A 414 14.43 29.57 17.80
N LEU A 415 14.81 29.89 16.57
CA LEU A 415 15.19 28.95 15.54
C LEU A 415 16.55 29.30 14.94
N GLN A 416 17.15 28.32 14.27
CA GLN A 416 18.47 28.45 13.67
C GLN A 416 18.42 28.00 12.20
N ASN A 417 19.30 28.60 11.40
CA ASN A 417 19.64 28.09 10.10
C ASN A 417 20.54 26.82 10.23
N TYR A 418 20.58 26.01 9.21
CA TYR A 418 21.46 24.83 9.22
C TYR A 418 22.92 25.24 9.52
N GLY A 419 23.55 24.55 10.46
CA GLY A 419 24.89 24.90 10.96
C GLY A 419 24.97 26.25 11.68
N ASN A 420 23.85 26.82 12.07
CA ASN A 420 23.75 28.13 12.70
C ASN A 420 24.38 29.31 11.90
N VAL A 421 24.39 29.15 10.53
CA VAL A 421 24.96 30.17 9.65
C VAL A 421 24.06 31.40 9.57
N SER A 422 24.60 32.57 9.82
CA SER A 422 23.88 33.84 9.66
C SER A 422 24.15 34.42 8.27
N TYR A 423 23.08 34.74 7.54
CA TYR A 423 23.16 35.22 6.16
C TYR A 423 22.91 36.75 6.03
N GLY A 424 22.51 37.42 7.11
CA GLY A 424 22.11 38.84 7.06
C GLY A 424 20.84 39.02 6.19
N THR A 425 20.72 40.19 5.55
CA THR A 425 19.59 40.46 4.65
C THR A 425 19.77 39.72 3.33
N VAL A 426 18.78 38.88 2.97
CA VAL A 426 18.78 38.05 1.75
C VAL A 426 17.49 38.26 0.97
N THR A 427 17.53 38.01 -0.35
CA THR A 427 16.30 37.88 -1.16
C THR A 427 15.58 36.59 -0.86
N LEU A 428 14.27 36.50 -1.13
CA LEU A 428 13.51 35.26 -1.03
C LEU A 428 14.08 34.18 -1.96
N LEU A 429 14.53 34.58 -3.16
CA LEU A 429 15.26 33.70 -4.07
C LEU A 429 16.49 33.10 -3.38
N LYS A 430 17.34 33.92 -2.77
CA LYS A 430 18.55 33.46 -2.07
C LYS A 430 18.21 32.58 -0.86
N ALA A 431 17.14 32.89 -0.14
CA ALA A 431 16.63 32.07 0.95
C ALA A 431 16.15 30.69 0.44
N THR A 432 15.59 30.64 -0.77
CA THR A 432 15.17 29.39 -1.43
C THR A 432 16.37 28.55 -1.87
N GLU A 433 17.34 29.17 -2.55
CA GLU A 433 18.59 28.53 -3.00
C GLU A 433 19.32 27.79 -1.88
N ASN A 434 19.51 28.50 -0.77
CA ASN A 434 20.27 27.99 0.37
C ASN A 434 19.40 27.38 1.47
N SER A 435 18.09 27.25 1.22
CA SER A 435 17.16 26.66 2.17
C SER A 435 17.19 27.30 3.57
N ILE A 436 17.31 28.63 3.65
CA ILE A 436 17.47 29.37 4.90
C ILE A 436 16.18 29.29 5.72
N ASN A 437 16.26 28.92 7.01
CA ASN A 437 15.08 28.67 7.84
C ASN A 437 14.42 29.97 8.32
N THR A 438 15.20 30.93 8.80
CA THR A 438 14.68 32.13 9.46
C THR A 438 13.80 33.01 8.55
N PRO A 439 14.16 33.28 7.27
CA PRO A 439 13.27 33.96 6.34
C PRO A 439 11.99 33.18 6.04
N TYR A 440 12.09 31.84 5.92
CA TYR A 440 10.94 31.03 5.56
C TYR A 440 9.90 30.91 6.68
N VAL A 441 10.33 30.89 7.96
CA VAL A 441 9.39 30.92 9.09
C VAL A 441 8.68 32.27 9.13
N GLU A 442 9.40 33.38 8.94
CA GLU A 442 8.80 34.71 8.85
C GLU A 442 7.84 34.85 7.66
N LEU A 443 8.25 34.32 6.48
CA LEU A 443 7.40 34.24 5.28
C LEU A 443 6.10 33.49 5.56
N GLY A 444 6.19 32.28 6.15
CA GLY A 444 5.03 31.46 6.48
C GLY A 444 4.06 32.15 7.46
N LEU A 445 4.59 32.96 8.40
CA LEU A 445 3.76 33.77 9.27
C LEU A 445 3.13 34.96 8.54
N THR A 446 3.87 35.60 7.63
CA THR A 446 3.39 36.75 6.84
C THR A 446 2.25 36.37 5.92
N VAL A 447 2.38 35.27 5.16
CA VAL A 447 1.32 34.79 4.26
C VAL A 447 0.19 34.03 4.99
N GLY A 448 0.40 33.71 6.26
CA GLY A 448 -0.50 32.88 7.07
C GLY A 448 -0.25 31.39 6.93
N THR A 449 -0.02 30.73 8.05
CA THR A 449 0.35 29.29 8.11
C THR A 449 -0.71 28.38 7.50
N ASP A 450 -2.00 28.78 7.53
CA ASP A 450 -3.07 28.04 6.88
C ASP A 450 -3.01 28.11 5.34
N ASN A 451 -2.53 29.23 4.79
CA ASN A 451 -2.33 29.34 3.34
C ASN A 451 -1.18 28.44 2.87
N VAL A 452 -0.10 28.31 3.66
CA VAL A 452 0.98 27.34 3.41
C VAL A 452 0.42 25.92 3.41
N ARG A 453 -0.36 25.56 4.42
CA ARG A 453 -1.03 24.25 4.51
C ARG A 453 -1.97 24.01 3.32
N LYS A 454 -2.78 25.00 2.93
CA LYS A 454 -3.67 24.93 1.77
C LYS A 454 -2.90 24.75 0.46
N ALA A 455 -1.79 25.47 0.28
CA ALA A 455 -0.94 25.33 -0.90
C ALA A 455 -0.39 23.89 -1.02
N ALA A 456 0.08 23.29 0.08
CA ALA A 456 0.51 21.90 0.10
C ALA A 456 -0.62 20.93 -0.31
N VAL A 457 -1.83 21.14 0.22
CA VAL A 457 -2.99 20.30 -0.10
C VAL A 457 -3.43 20.47 -1.56
N ARG A 458 -3.45 21.70 -2.08
CA ARG A 458 -3.77 21.98 -3.49
C ARG A 458 -2.74 21.35 -4.42
N ALA A 459 -1.47 21.37 -4.05
CA ALA A 459 -0.42 20.71 -4.82
C ALA A 459 -0.55 19.18 -4.84
N GLY A 460 -1.19 18.54 -3.85
CA GLY A 460 -1.41 17.10 -3.85
C GLY A 460 -1.07 16.40 -2.54
N VAL A 461 -0.52 17.10 -1.53
CA VAL A 461 -0.29 16.48 -0.21
C VAL A 461 -1.65 16.15 0.43
N PRO A 462 -1.89 14.90 0.85
CA PRO A 462 -3.18 14.49 1.43
C PRO A 462 -3.53 15.30 2.68
N LYS A 463 -4.79 15.72 2.81
CA LYS A 463 -5.28 16.49 3.98
C LYS A 463 -5.05 15.78 5.32
N GLY A 464 -5.05 14.44 5.30
CA GLY A 464 -4.84 13.59 6.48
C GLY A 464 -3.38 13.32 6.83
N THR A 465 -2.42 13.92 6.12
CA THR A 465 -0.99 13.72 6.38
C THR A 465 -0.65 14.08 7.83
N THR A 466 -0.01 13.14 8.52
CA THR A 466 0.40 13.31 9.92
C THR A 466 1.26 14.57 10.07
N GLY A 467 0.96 15.41 11.03
CA GLY A 467 1.70 16.65 11.29
C GLY A 467 1.39 17.82 10.35
N LEU A 468 0.50 17.67 9.38
CA LEU A 468 0.07 18.76 8.48
C LEU A 468 -0.90 19.70 9.21
N LYS A 469 -0.36 20.69 9.90
CA LYS A 469 -1.11 21.68 10.70
C LYS A 469 -0.86 23.09 10.19
N ALA A 470 -1.72 24.01 10.56
CA ALA A 470 -1.53 25.45 10.31
C ALA A 470 -0.75 26.08 11.48
N ASP A 471 0.54 25.82 11.57
CA ASP A 471 1.43 26.37 12.58
C ASP A 471 2.74 26.91 11.97
N PRO A 472 3.53 27.72 12.70
CA PRO A 472 4.75 28.31 12.17
C PRO A 472 5.80 27.31 11.70
N THR A 473 5.80 26.10 12.23
CA THR A 473 6.80 25.08 11.93
C THR A 473 6.44 24.27 10.67
N THR A 474 5.21 24.39 10.18
CA THR A 474 4.75 23.70 8.95
C THR A 474 5.65 23.98 7.75
N VAL A 475 6.14 25.23 7.62
CA VAL A 475 7.06 25.62 6.56
C VAL A 475 8.41 24.90 6.62
N LEU A 476 8.80 24.42 7.80
CA LEU A 476 10.00 23.61 8.03
C LEU A 476 9.76 22.10 7.85
N GLY A 477 8.52 21.72 7.46
CA GLY A 477 8.19 20.33 7.11
C GLY A 477 8.00 19.39 8.29
N THR A 478 7.24 19.80 9.29
CA THR A 478 6.79 18.95 10.40
C THR A 478 5.73 17.93 9.97
N ALA A 479 5.18 18.07 8.78
CA ALA A 479 4.34 17.05 8.15
C ALA A 479 5.16 15.83 7.71
N SER A 480 4.55 14.65 7.78
CA SER A 480 5.15 13.36 7.41
C SER A 480 4.42 12.73 6.23
N PRO A 481 4.63 13.20 5.00
CA PRO A 481 4.10 12.60 3.78
C PRO A 481 4.88 11.34 3.39
N THR A 482 4.36 10.59 2.41
CA THR A 482 5.08 9.53 1.70
C THR A 482 5.93 10.10 0.54
N ALA A 483 6.83 9.30 -0.02
CA ALA A 483 7.58 9.70 -1.22
C ALA A 483 6.62 9.93 -2.41
N LEU A 484 5.58 9.13 -2.54
CA LEU A 484 4.57 9.30 -3.60
C LEU A 484 3.80 10.63 -3.45
N ASP A 485 3.40 10.99 -2.23
CA ASP A 485 2.71 12.27 -2.00
C ASP A 485 3.57 13.47 -2.44
N MET A 486 4.85 13.44 -2.10
CA MET A 486 5.77 14.51 -2.46
C MET A 486 6.13 14.54 -3.93
N ALA A 487 6.28 13.36 -4.57
CA ALA A 487 6.47 13.29 -6.01
C ALA A 487 5.27 13.87 -6.77
N ASN A 488 4.04 13.55 -6.34
CA ASN A 488 2.83 14.07 -6.94
C ASN A 488 2.65 15.59 -6.71
N ALA A 489 2.95 16.06 -5.51
CA ALA A 489 2.86 17.48 -5.20
C ALA A 489 3.83 18.33 -6.05
N TYR A 490 5.03 17.82 -6.31
CA TYR A 490 6.00 18.50 -7.18
C TYR A 490 5.70 18.27 -8.68
N ALA A 491 4.99 17.20 -9.05
CA ALA A 491 4.45 17.03 -10.40
C ALA A 491 3.48 18.16 -10.76
N THR A 492 2.70 18.66 -9.79
CA THR A 492 1.84 19.84 -9.97
C THR A 492 2.65 21.10 -10.30
N PHE A 493 3.82 21.29 -9.69
CA PHE A 493 4.71 22.42 -10.04
C PHE A 493 5.30 22.25 -11.45
N ALA A 494 5.73 21.02 -11.78
CA ALA A 494 6.24 20.68 -13.12
C ALA A 494 5.19 20.90 -14.22
N ALA A 495 3.93 20.57 -13.92
CA ALA A 495 2.76 20.75 -14.80
C ALA A 495 2.19 22.18 -14.75
N ARG A 496 2.95 23.17 -14.28
CA ARG A 496 2.55 24.57 -14.24
C ARG A 496 1.22 24.79 -13.50
N GLY A 497 1.01 24.04 -12.42
CA GLY A 497 -0.16 24.16 -11.54
C GLY A 497 -1.32 23.22 -11.84
N GLU A 498 -1.24 22.43 -12.89
CA GLU A 498 -2.20 21.37 -13.17
C GLU A 498 -1.93 20.18 -12.27
N ARG A 499 -2.82 19.94 -11.30
CA ARG A 499 -2.75 18.79 -10.40
C ARG A 499 -3.54 17.63 -10.98
N ALA A 500 -2.92 16.46 -11.11
CA ALA A 500 -3.59 15.21 -11.43
C ALA A 500 -3.67 14.29 -10.19
N GLU A 501 -4.69 13.43 -10.15
CA GLU A 501 -4.76 12.33 -9.18
C GLU A 501 -3.78 11.22 -9.57
N THR A 502 -3.10 10.61 -8.59
CA THR A 502 -2.18 9.52 -8.86
C THR A 502 -2.90 8.28 -9.38
N ALA A 503 -2.38 7.68 -10.45
CA ALA A 503 -2.92 6.47 -11.05
C ALA A 503 -1.83 5.42 -11.26
N LEU A 504 -2.14 4.17 -10.91
CA LEU A 504 -1.25 3.02 -11.13
C LEU A 504 -1.78 2.06 -12.19
N ILE A 505 -3.10 1.96 -12.35
CA ILE A 505 -3.74 1.07 -13.32
C ILE A 505 -4.08 1.88 -14.57
N LYS A 506 -3.48 1.49 -15.70
CA LYS A 506 -3.73 2.09 -17.01
C LYS A 506 -4.90 1.43 -17.70
N GLN A 507 -4.96 0.10 -17.69
CA GLN A 507 -6.02 -0.65 -18.38
C GLN A 507 -6.19 -2.02 -17.74
N VAL A 508 -7.44 -2.49 -17.66
CA VAL A 508 -7.79 -3.88 -17.32
C VAL A 508 -8.54 -4.49 -18.49
N LYS A 509 -8.10 -5.68 -18.91
CA LYS A 509 -8.79 -6.49 -19.93
C LYS A 509 -9.17 -7.83 -19.37
N THR A 510 -10.36 -8.28 -19.75
CA THR A 510 -10.84 -9.65 -19.51
C THR A 510 -10.06 -10.67 -20.33
N PRO A 511 -10.15 -11.99 -20.05
CA PRO A 511 -9.46 -13.03 -20.81
C PRO A 511 -9.80 -13.06 -22.30
N ASP A 512 -11.02 -12.70 -22.67
CA ASP A 512 -11.49 -12.53 -24.06
C ASP A 512 -11.02 -11.22 -24.73
N LYS A 513 -10.18 -10.46 -24.00
CA LYS A 513 -9.55 -9.21 -24.43
C LYS A 513 -10.49 -8.00 -24.55
N ALA A 514 -11.70 -8.08 -24.02
CA ALA A 514 -12.54 -6.90 -23.89
C ALA A 514 -11.92 -5.94 -22.86
N THR A 515 -12.02 -4.64 -23.09
CA THR A 515 -11.60 -3.62 -22.12
C THR A 515 -12.67 -3.50 -21.06
N ASP A 516 -12.29 -3.74 -19.80
CA ASP A 516 -13.14 -3.65 -18.62
C ASP A 516 -12.94 -2.32 -17.88
N PHE A 517 -11.69 -1.86 -17.85
CA PHE A 517 -11.31 -0.55 -17.30
C PHE A 517 -10.24 0.10 -18.18
N GLU A 518 -10.35 1.41 -18.35
CA GLU A 518 -9.32 2.27 -18.96
C GLU A 518 -9.18 3.55 -18.14
N LEU A 519 -7.94 3.98 -17.91
CA LEU A 519 -7.63 5.14 -17.11
C LEU A 519 -8.24 6.41 -17.73
N ASP A 520 -9.10 7.07 -16.98
CA ASP A 520 -9.57 8.44 -17.23
C ASP A 520 -8.79 9.39 -16.33
N VAL A 521 -7.89 10.19 -16.95
CA VAL A 521 -7.04 11.13 -16.22
C VAL A 521 -7.87 12.26 -15.66
N LYS A 522 -7.86 12.41 -14.34
CA LYS A 522 -8.53 13.50 -13.65
C LYS A 522 -7.51 14.53 -13.20
N SER A 523 -7.53 15.66 -13.87
CA SER A 523 -6.66 16.79 -13.52
C SER A 523 -7.46 18.06 -13.27
N LYS A 524 -6.83 19.02 -12.60
CA LYS A 524 -7.41 20.33 -12.28
C LYS A 524 -6.32 21.38 -12.17
N GLN A 525 -6.52 22.53 -12.81
CA GLN A 525 -5.67 23.71 -12.60
C GLN A 525 -5.90 24.24 -11.18
N GLU A 526 -4.91 24.05 -10.31
CA GLU A 526 -4.95 24.47 -8.90
C GLU A 526 -4.18 25.78 -8.65
N PHE A 527 -3.18 26.07 -9.47
CA PHE A 527 -2.38 27.30 -9.37
C PHE A 527 -2.28 27.97 -10.75
N ASP A 528 -2.10 29.30 -10.73
CA ASP A 528 -1.82 30.07 -11.93
C ASP A 528 -0.48 29.65 -12.57
N GLU A 529 -0.44 29.55 -13.88
CA GLU A 529 0.75 29.11 -14.62
C GLU A 529 1.95 30.02 -14.39
N ASN A 530 1.75 31.35 -14.41
CA ASN A 530 2.84 32.30 -14.18
C ASN A 530 3.39 32.26 -12.75
N ILE A 531 2.52 32.02 -11.75
CA ILE A 531 2.96 31.74 -10.36
C ILE A 531 3.86 30.51 -10.34
N MET A 532 3.48 29.45 -11.03
CA MET A 532 4.29 28.22 -11.09
C MET A 532 5.59 28.42 -11.87
N ASP A 533 5.61 29.23 -12.91
CA ASP A 533 6.85 29.57 -13.63
C ASP A 533 7.84 30.28 -12.70
N ASN A 534 7.37 31.19 -11.84
CA ASN A 534 8.19 31.82 -10.80
C ASN A 534 8.70 30.80 -9.75
N VAL A 535 7.84 29.84 -9.30
CA VAL A 535 8.26 28.75 -8.42
C VAL A 535 9.31 27.88 -9.10
N ASN A 536 9.07 27.47 -10.34
CA ASN A 536 9.98 26.64 -11.13
C ASN A 536 11.33 27.31 -11.32
N PHE A 537 11.36 28.63 -11.61
CA PHE A 537 12.58 29.39 -11.70
C PHE A 537 13.38 29.34 -10.38
N ALA A 538 12.71 29.60 -9.25
CA ALA A 538 13.38 29.58 -7.95
C ALA A 538 13.93 28.20 -7.61
N LEU A 539 13.19 27.12 -7.92
CA LEU A 539 13.62 25.74 -7.66
C LEU A 539 14.71 25.28 -8.63
N GLN A 540 14.80 25.83 -9.84
CA GLN A 540 15.96 25.64 -10.72
C GLN A 540 17.23 26.25 -10.11
N GLN A 541 17.14 27.42 -9.42
CA GLN A 541 18.32 28.01 -8.75
C GLN A 541 18.80 27.18 -7.56
N VAL A 542 17.91 26.45 -6.88
CA VAL A 542 18.33 25.47 -5.86
C VAL A 542 19.27 24.42 -6.46
N VAL A 543 19.01 23.99 -7.72
CA VAL A 543 19.84 23.04 -8.45
C VAL A 543 21.10 23.72 -9.00
N ASN A 544 20.95 24.89 -9.62
CA ASN A 544 22.04 25.54 -10.34
C ASN A 544 23.16 26.05 -9.42
N VAL A 545 22.79 26.63 -8.28
CA VAL A 545 23.74 27.35 -7.40
C VAL A 545 23.48 27.12 -5.89
N GLY A 546 22.46 26.32 -5.55
CA GLY A 546 22.01 26.13 -4.16
C GLY A 546 22.36 24.76 -3.59
N THR A 547 21.50 24.30 -2.66
CA THR A 547 21.71 23.04 -1.91
C THR A 547 21.50 21.78 -2.74
N GLY A 548 20.97 21.89 -3.96
CA GLY A 548 20.62 20.78 -4.86
C GLY A 548 21.63 20.53 -5.98
N THR A 549 22.83 21.11 -5.96
CA THR A 549 23.83 21.03 -7.05
C THR A 549 24.23 19.61 -7.45
N THR A 550 24.06 18.62 -6.61
CA THR A 550 24.24 17.19 -6.97
C THR A 550 23.38 16.81 -8.19
N ALA A 551 22.20 17.40 -8.32
CA ALA A 551 21.29 17.14 -9.44
C ALA A 551 21.76 17.68 -10.79
N LEU A 552 22.76 18.59 -10.84
CA LEU A 552 23.42 19.02 -12.08
C LEU A 552 24.01 17.82 -12.84
N GLY A 553 24.39 16.76 -12.13
CA GLY A 553 24.85 15.51 -12.72
C GLY A 553 23.83 14.83 -13.64
N LEU A 554 22.57 15.25 -13.69
CA LEU A 554 21.55 14.80 -14.65
C LEU A 554 21.90 15.25 -16.08
N GLY A 555 22.50 16.43 -16.26
CA GLY A 555 22.88 16.97 -17.55
C GLY A 555 21.72 17.55 -18.38
N ARG A 556 20.58 17.86 -17.74
CA ARG A 556 19.44 18.55 -18.35
C ARG A 556 18.76 19.50 -17.33
N PRO A 557 17.97 20.48 -17.79
CA PRO A 557 17.28 21.39 -16.89
C PRO A 557 16.43 20.65 -15.85
N SER A 558 16.62 20.96 -14.58
CA SER A 558 15.84 20.39 -13.50
C SER A 558 15.61 21.39 -12.38
N ALA A 559 14.53 21.22 -11.66
CA ALA A 559 14.18 21.99 -10.48
C ALA A 559 14.02 21.06 -9.30
N GLY A 560 14.25 21.51 -8.08
CA GLY A 560 14.11 20.61 -6.93
C GLY A 560 14.40 21.30 -5.60
N LYS A 561 14.20 20.52 -4.53
CA LYS A 561 14.42 20.96 -3.16
C LYS A 561 14.99 19.86 -2.30
N THR A 562 16.04 20.18 -1.56
CA THR A 562 16.57 19.35 -0.49
C THR A 562 15.74 19.47 0.77
N GLY A 563 15.56 18.37 1.51
CA GLY A 563 15.00 18.33 2.86
C GLY A 563 15.98 17.65 3.81
N THR A 564 16.18 18.26 4.96
CA THR A 564 16.93 17.70 6.08
C THR A 564 16.21 18.17 7.33
N THR A 565 15.95 17.26 8.24
CA THR A 565 15.27 17.59 9.51
C THR A 565 16.27 17.77 10.63
N ASP A 566 15.82 18.48 11.67
CA ASP A 566 16.57 18.59 12.92
C ASP A 566 16.90 17.20 13.49
N ASN A 567 18.04 17.07 14.13
CA ASN A 567 18.58 15.79 14.62
C ASN A 567 18.76 14.70 13.55
N ASN A 568 18.77 15.09 12.28
CA ASN A 568 18.98 14.22 11.12
C ASN A 568 18.05 12.98 11.07
N MET A 569 16.75 13.17 11.42
CA MET A 569 15.76 12.08 11.48
C MET A 569 15.28 11.64 10.11
N SER A 570 15.35 12.51 9.10
CA SER A 570 15.05 12.21 7.70
C SER A 570 15.85 13.08 6.76
N ALA A 571 16.06 12.57 5.55
CA ALA A 571 16.71 13.30 4.46
C ALA A 571 15.91 13.06 3.16
N TRP A 572 15.67 14.14 2.42
CA TRP A 572 14.85 14.13 1.22
C TRP A 572 15.51 14.87 0.07
N TYR A 573 15.32 14.36 -1.14
CA TYR A 573 15.43 15.16 -2.33
C TYR A 573 14.17 14.98 -3.19
N VAL A 574 13.48 16.07 -3.47
CA VAL A 574 12.34 16.09 -4.38
C VAL A 574 12.68 17.00 -5.53
N GLY A 575 12.73 16.46 -6.73
CA GLY A 575 13.11 17.21 -7.92
C GLY A 575 12.38 16.70 -9.15
N TYR A 576 12.40 17.51 -10.20
CA TYR A 576 11.67 17.24 -11.42
C TYR A 576 12.31 17.90 -12.65
N THR A 577 12.01 17.35 -13.81
CA THR A 577 12.06 17.99 -15.12
C THR A 577 10.62 18.32 -15.54
N PRO A 578 10.36 19.03 -16.64
CA PRO A 578 8.98 19.17 -17.11
C PRO A 578 8.25 17.84 -17.36
N GLN A 579 8.99 16.75 -17.64
CA GLN A 579 8.46 15.44 -18.02
C GLN A 579 8.25 14.48 -16.86
N LEU A 580 8.97 14.64 -15.73
CA LEU A 580 9.00 13.64 -14.67
C LEU A 580 9.32 14.28 -13.32
N SER A 581 8.50 14.00 -12.30
CA SER A 581 8.70 14.41 -10.91
C SER A 581 9.04 13.21 -10.05
N THR A 582 10.09 13.32 -9.21
CA THR A 582 10.58 12.22 -8.39
C THR A 582 10.95 12.69 -7.00
N ALA A 583 10.50 11.93 -5.99
CA ALA A 583 10.93 12.11 -4.61
C ALA A 583 11.72 10.91 -4.13
N VAL A 584 12.84 11.19 -3.46
CA VAL A 584 13.64 10.20 -2.73
C VAL A 584 13.63 10.56 -1.25
N MET A 585 13.14 9.63 -0.43
CA MET A 585 13.05 9.71 1.00
C MET A 585 14.01 8.75 1.68
N MET A 586 14.73 9.22 2.68
CA MET A 586 15.50 8.40 3.60
C MET A 586 15.08 8.67 5.03
N ALA A 587 14.85 7.60 5.78
CA ALA A 587 14.57 7.63 7.21
C ALA A 587 15.07 6.34 7.86
N LYS A 588 15.22 6.31 9.18
CA LYS A 588 15.69 5.14 9.91
C LYS A 588 14.81 4.87 11.12
N SER A 589 14.50 3.62 11.39
CA SER A 589 13.74 3.22 12.57
C SER A 589 14.47 2.11 13.36
N ASP A 590 14.27 2.12 14.67
CA ASP A 590 14.72 1.05 15.56
C ASP A 590 13.83 -0.20 15.42
N LYS A 591 14.16 -1.24 16.21
CA LYS A 591 13.40 -2.51 16.23
C LYS A 591 11.96 -2.36 16.76
N ASN A 592 11.67 -1.26 17.47
CA ASN A 592 10.34 -0.95 18.01
C ASN A 592 9.53 -0.05 17.06
N GLY A 593 10.11 0.33 15.92
CA GLY A 593 9.48 1.22 14.94
C GLY A 593 9.63 2.73 15.24
N ASN A 594 10.39 3.11 16.28
CA ASN A 594 10.64 4.51 16.57
C ASN A 594 11.65 5.08 15.56
N MET A 595 11.42 6.32 15.12
CA MET A 595 12.36 7.03 14.26
C MET A 595 13.66 7.31 15.03
N VAL A 596 14.79 7.04 14.37
CA VAL A 596 16.12 7.30 14.88
C VAL A 596 16.95 8.11 13.88
N THR A 597 18.04 8.72 14.35
CA THR A 597 18.90 9.57 13.51
C THR A 597 19.55 8.78 12.36
N LEU A 598 19.73 9.47 11.24
CA LEU A 598 20.53 9.00 10.09
C LEU A 598 22.04 9.20 10.27
N GLU A 599 22.49 9.83 11.36
CA GLU A 599 23.91 10.05 11.62
C GLU A 599 24.70 8.75 11.56
N GLY A 600 25.87 8.79 10.97
CA GLY A 600 26.72 7.61 10.76
C GLY A 600 26.26 6.68 9.61
N THR A 601 25.08 6.88 9.01
CA THR A 601 24.64 6.09 7.87
C THR A 601 25.50 6.40 6.65
N GLY A 602 26.00 5.36 6.00
CA GLY A 602 26.94 5.49 4.89
C GLY A 602 28.28 6.12 5.29
N GLY A 603 28.63 6.18 6.59
CA GLY A 603 29.84 6.80 7.11
C GLY A 603 29.78 8.34 7.19
N LEU A 604 28.63 8.97 6.91
CA LEU A 604 28.48 10.41 7.00
C LEU A 604 28.08 10.85 8.42
N SER A 605 28.69 11.91 8.94
CA SER A 605 28.29 12.53 10.20
C SER A 605 26.88 13.11 10.14
N SER A 606 26.41 13.52 8.96
CA SER A 606 25.05 13.96 8.71
C SER A 606 24.62 13.59 7.28
N VAL A 607 23.49 12.89 7.15
CA VAL A 607 22.88 12.59 5.85
C VAL A 607 21.92 13.71 5.49
N THR A 608 22.30 14.51 4.51
CA THR A 608 21.46 15.64 4.03
C THR A 608 20.72 15.28 2.75
N GLY A 609 19.71 16.07 2.39
CA GLY A 609 19.00 15.89 1.12
C GLY A 609 19.91 16.03 -0.12
N GLY A 610 20.99 16.81 -0.02
CA GLY A 610 21.98 16.98 -1.08
C GLY A 610 22.98 15.81 -1.21
N SER A 611 23.01 14.88 -0.25
CA SER A 611 23.88 13.71 -0.24
C SER A 611 23.21 12.51 -0.95
N PHE A 612 23.07 11.34 -0.29
CA PHE A 612 22.49 10.13 -0.87
C PHE A 612 21.13 10.33 -1.58
N PRO A 613 20.15 11.10 -1.03
CA PRO A 613 18.88 11.29 -1.73
C PRO A 613 19.03 11.94 -3.10
N ALA A 614 19.85 13.03 -3.20
CA ALA A 614 20.09 13.70 -4.47
C ALA A 614 20.92 12.84 -5.44
N GLN A 615 21.87 12.02 -4.94
CA GLN A 615 22.65 11.09 -5.76
C GLN A 615 21.75 10.00 -6.37
N MET A 616 20.89 9.37 -5.54
CA MET A 616 19.92 8.37 -6.01
C MET A 616 18.93 8.99 -7.00
N TRP A 617 18.41 10.18 -6.72
CA TRP A 617 17.54 10.92 -7.64
C TRP A 617 18.21 11.16 -8.98
N THR A 618 19.46 11.64 -8.98
CA THR A 618 20.23 11.95 -10.20
C THR A 618 20.46 10.69 -11.03
N GLY A 619 20.88 9.59 -10.38
CA GLY A 619 21.07 8.30 -11.02
C GLY A 619 19.79 7.76 -11.63
N TYR A 620 18.70 7.82 -10.88
CA TYR A 620 17.37 7.42 -11.34
C TYR A 620 16.90 8.23 -12.54
N MET A 621 16.88 9.56 -12.43
CA MET A 621 16.37 10.44 -13.50
C MET A 621 17.18 10.31 -14.79
N ARG A 622 18.48 10.06 -14.69
CA ARG A 622 19.33 9.81 -15.86
C ARG A 622 18.87 8.56 -16.61
N GLY A 623 18.66 7.44 -15.91
CA GLY A 623 18.21 6.20 -16.54
C GLY A 623 16.74 6.24 -16.98
N ALA A 624 15.87 6.87 -16.19
CA ALA A 624 14.46 6.99 -16.50
C ALA A 624 14.16 7.86 -17.73
N LEU A 625 14.99 8.87 -17.97
CA LEU A 625 14.86 9.82 -19.09
C LEU A 625 15.85 9.55 -20.23
N GLU A 626 16.55 8.41 -20.20
CA GLU A 626 17.43 8.03 -21.32
C GLU A 626 16.61 7.80 -22.59
N GLY A 627 17.00 8.48 -23.67
CA GLY A 627 16.29 8.45 -24.95
C GLY A 627 15.13 9.46 -25.06
N GLU A 628 14.71 10.08 -23.96
CA GLU A 628 13.68 11.12 -23.98
C GLU A 628 14.28 12.48 -24.40
N PRO A 629 13.54 13.31 -25.17
CA PRO A 629 13.99 14.63 -25.54
C PRO A 629 14.23 15.51 -24.31
N VAL A 630 15.14 16.49 -24.46
CA VAL A 630 15.38 17.47 -23.38
C VAL A 630 14.34 18.58 -23.48
N GLU A 631 13.51 18.69 -22.44
CA GLU A 631 12.56 19.78 -22.30
C GLU A 631 13.09 20.84 -21.33
N THR A 632 12.65 22.09 -21.54
CA THR A 632 13.02 23.24 -20.73
C THR A 632 11.80 23.80 -20.01
N PHE A 633 12.03 24.39 -18.84
CA PHE A 633 10.98 25.10 -18.11
C PHE A 633 10.63 26.41 -18.84
N GLN A 634 9.36 26.80 -18.74
CA GLN A 634 8.94 28.14 -19.16
C GLN A 634 9.51 29.20 -18.19
N MET A 635 10.00 30.29 -18.76
CA MET A 635 10.37 31.45 -17.95
C MET A 635 9.10 32.20 -17.54
N PRO A 636 9.09 32.84 -16.34
CA PRO A 636 7.96 33.67 -15.96
C PRO A 636 7.67 34.72 -17.04
N GLY A 637 6.42 34.80 -17.48
CA GLY A 637 5.94 35.87 -18.36
C GLY A 637 5.96 37.21 -17.65
N GLU A 638 5.61 37.19 -16.34
CA GLU A 638 5.70 38.33 -15.45
C GLU A 638 6.35 37.90 -14.14
N TRP A 639 7.32 38.67 -13.68
CA TRP A 639 7.86 38.52 -12.34
C TRP A 639 6.87 39.06 -11.32
N VAL A 640 6.54 38.23 -10.31
CA VAL A 640 5.69 38.70 -9.22
C VAL A 640 6.41 39.86 -8.54
N ALA A 641 5.83 41.07 -8.66
CA ALA A 641 6.38 42.29 -8.09
C ALA A 641 6.16 42.29 -6.57
N GLY A 642 7.19 42.54 -5.80
CA GLY A 642 7.05 42.67 -4.36
C GLY A 642 8.35 42.99 -3.68
N GLY A 643 8.44 44.19 -3.06
CA GLY A 643 9.53 44.63 -2.19
C GLY A 643 10.78 45.10 -2.92
N GLY A 644 10.89 46.40 -3.07
CA GLY A 644 12.01 47.28 -3.34
C GLY A 644 13.36 46.70 -3.72
N SER A 645 13.66 46.73 -4.93
CA SER A 645 14.88 47.05 -5.66
C SER A 645 14.82 46.46 -7.07
N THR A 646 14.75 47.33 -8.04
CA THR A 646 14.82 46.98 -9.46
C THR A 646 16.25 46.54 -9.84
N VAL A 647 16.58 45.32 -9.55
CA VAL A 647 17.70 44.66 -10.22
C VAL A 647 17.11 43.62 -11.15
N SER A 648 16.88 44.04 -12.40
CA SER A 648 16.59 43.14 -13.51
C SER A 648 17.69 42.10 -13.57
N PRO A 649 17.37 40.76 -13.63
CA PRO A 649 18.40 39.78 -13.87
C PRO A 649 19.04 40.07 -15.23
N SER A 650 20.37 40.35 -15.21
CA SER A 650 21.13 40.40 -16.46
C SER A 650 20.98 39.09 -17.17
N PRO A 651 20.54 39.05 -18.45
CA PRO A 651 20.41 37.80 -19.15
C PRO A 651 21.79 37.12 -19.19
N THR A 652 21.87 35.92 -18.63
CA THR A 652 23.03 35.05 -18.78
C THR A 652 23.30 34.90 -20.26
N ALA A 653 24.52 35.27 -20.67
CA ALA A 653 24.95 35.32 -22.06
C ALA A 653 24.54 34.01 -22.78
N THR A 654 23.65 34.13 -23.71
CA THR A 654 23.40 33.13 -24.76
C THR A 654 24.73 32.84 -25.42
N VAL A 655 25.22 31.63 -25.34
CA VAL A 655 26.33 31.19 -26.18
C VAL A 655 25.87 31.35 -27.63
N SER A 656 26.33 32.39 -28.26
CA SER A 656 26.10 32.66 -29.67
C SER A 656 26.86 31.59 -30.45
N GLU A 657 26.16 30.69 -31.12
CA GLU A 657 26.75 29.89 -32.15
C GLU A 657 27.23 30.82 -33.26
N SER A 658 28.54 30.81 -33.48
CA SER A 658 29.14 31.45 -34.65
C SER A 658 28.73 30.69 -35.91
N PRO A 659 28.29 31.41 -36.95
CA PRO A 659 27.99 30.77 -38.22
C PRO A 659 29.29 30.28 -38.90
N SER A 660 29.22 29.03 -39.36
CA SER A 660 30.18 28.39 -40.27
C SER A 660 30.45 29.27 -41.47
N ALA A 661 31.70 29.70 -41.68
CA ALA A 661 32.15 30.30 -42.93
C ALA A 661 32.79 29.23 -43.80
N GLU A 662 32.31 29.15 -45.04
CA GLU A 662 32.89 28.38 -46.14
C GLU A 662 34.32 28.82 -46.50
N PRO A 663 35.15 27.93 -47.10
CA PRO A 663 36.54 28.21 -47.40
C PRO A 663 36.68 28.92 -48.74
N THR A 664 37.44 30.02 -48.80
CA THR A 664 38.00 30.54 -50.00
C THR A 664 39.53 30.50 -49.94
N ASP A 665 40.10 29.86 -50.98
CA ASP A 665 41.53 29.81 -51.34
C ASP A 665 42.18 31.20 -51.37
N VAL A 666 43.48 31.28 -51.05
CA VAL A 666 44.57 31.78 -51.94
C VAL A 666 45.86 32.12 -51.17
N ILE A 667 46.98 31.36 -51.52
CA ILE A 667 48.40 31.73 -51.64
C ILE A 667 49.27 32.01 -50.39
N SER A 668 50.28 31.13 -50.20
CA SER A 668 51.58 31.30 -49.53
C SER A 668 52.45 32.49 -50.07
N PRO A 669 53.53 32.96 -49.40
CA PRO A 669 54.70 32.13 -49.15
C PRO A 669 55.57 32.45 -47.90
N SER A 670 56.40 31.47 -47.51
CA SER A 670 57.81 31.44 -47.05
C SER A 670 58.31 32.10 -45.76
N GLY A 671 59.04 31.28 -45.04
CA GLY A 671 60.11 31.68 -44.08
C GLY A 671 60.21 30.79 -42.86
N GLU A 672 60.91 29.72 -42.97
CA GLU A 672 62.20 29.25 -42.43
C GLU A 672 62.29 29.08 -40.90
N VAL A 673 62.31 27.79 -40.47
CA VAL A 673 63.33 27.01 -39.79
C VAL A 673 63.68 27.40 -38.32
N THR A 674 63.41 26.50 -37.39
CA THR A 674 64.45 25.74 -36.61
C THR A 674 63.83 24.61 -35.77
N GLU A 675 64.57 23.51 -35.81
CA GLU A 675 64.49 22.16 -35.31
C GLU A 675 64.10 21.94 -33.84
N SER A 676 63.34 20.93 -33.66
CA SER A 676 63.40 19.61 -32.96
C SER A 676 64.16 19.46 -31.63
N PRO A 677 63.94 18.42 -30.78
CA PRO A 677 63.50 17.06 -31.15
C PRO A 677 62.44 16.39 -30.26
N SER A 678 61.66 15.61 -30.89
CA SER A 678 61.14 14.25 -30.66
C SER A 678 61.63 13.45 -29.45
N VAL A 679 60.65 12.89 -28.72
CA VAL A 679 60.73 11.49 -28.25
C VAL A 679 59.37 10.84 -28.34
N ALA A 680 59.33 9.74 -29.12
CA ALA A 680 58.17 8.89 -29.36
C ALA A 680 57.96 7.82 -28.28
N PRO A 681 56.82 7.10 -28.28
CA PRO A 681 56.37 6.24 -27.17
C PRO A 681 56.90 4.81 -27.30
N VAL A 682 57.05 4.12 -26.19
CA VAL A 682 57.35 2.68 -26.10
C VAL A 682 56.22 1.95 -25.43
N SER A 683 55.59 1.02 -26.16
CA SER A 683 54.84 -0.10 -25.64
C SER A 683 55.74 -1.23 -25.19
N PRO A 684 55.36 -2.05 -24.24
CA PRO A 684 55.78 -3.46 -24.25
C PRO A 684 54.60 -4.43 -24.13
N THR A 685 54.70 -5.47 -24.93
CA THR A 685 54.00 -6.75 -24.86
C THR A 685 54.72 -7.76 -23.94
N PRO A 686 54.18 -8.95 -23.75
CA PRO A 686 54.11 -9.65 -22.42
C PRO A 686 55.11 -10.79 -22.30
N ASP A 687 55.32 -11.23 -21.05
CA ASP A 687 55.81 -12.60 -20.79
C ASP A 687 55.34 -13.14 -19.44
N SER A 688 54.77 -14.34 -19.44
CA SER A 688 54.61 -15.32 -18.36
C SER A 688 55.81 -16.28 -18.36
N PRO A 689 56.00 -17.31 -17.47
CA PRO A 689 55.45 -17.66 -16.16
C PRO A 689 56.49 -18.09 -15.12
N SER A 690 56.13 -18.32 -13.88
CA SER A 690 56.57 -19.50 -13.08
C SER A 690 56.11 -19.47 -11.61
N SER A 691 55.54 -20.59 -11.18
CA SER A 691 55.33 -21.05 -9.80
C SER A 691 56.64 -21.69 -9.24
N PRO A 692 56.68 -22.26 -8.02
CA PRO A 692 55.96 -22.15 -6.76
C PRO A 692 56.90 -22.06 -5.51
N ALA A 693 56.36 -21.77 -4.34
CA ALA A 693 56.92 -22.27 -3.07
C ALA A 693 55.96 -22.07 -1.87
N GLN A 694 55.49 -23.17 -1.36
CA GLN A 694 55.66 -23.71 0.01
C GLN A 694 55.01 -22.92 1.17
N GLY A 695 54.15 -23.65 1.84
CA GLY A 695 53.41 -23.38 3.02
C GLY A 695 54.20 -23.33 4.34
N LEU A 696 53.47 -22.86 5.36
CA LEU A 696 53.69 -23.15 6.78
C LEU A 696 52.36 -23.06 7.55
N PRO A 697 52.22 -23.65 8.73
CA PRO A 697 51.01 -24.27 9.24
C PRO A 697 50.15 -23.39 10.19
N PRO A 698 48.99 -23.86 10.65
CA PRO A 698 48.06 -23.08 11.44
C PRO A 698 48.42 -23.01 12.92
N SER A 699 48.25 -21.84 13.55
CA SER A 699 48.35 -21.68 14.99
C SER A 699 46.98 -21.61 15.64
N GLU A 700 46.89 -22.30 16.75
CA GLU A 700 45.78 -22.64 17.60
C GLU A 700 44.94 -21.45 18.13
N LEU A 701 43.67 -21.72 18.32
CA LEU A 701 42.71 -20.92 19.11
C LEU A 701 42.92 -21.19 20.61
N PRO A 702 42.78 -20.20 21.48
CA PRO A 702 42.55 -20.46 22.92
C PRO A 702 41.04 -20.63 23.19
N GLN A 703 40.71 -21.72 23.86
CA GLN A 703 39.44 -21.96 24.50
C GLN A 703 39.27 -21.02 25.69
N GLU A 704 38.15 -20.33 25.79
CA GLU A 704 37.71 -19.71 27.03
C GLU A 704 36.53 -20.47 27.62
N THR A 705 36.69 -20.69 28.92
CA THR A 705 35.91 -21.51 29.83
C THR A 705 34.58 -20.85 30.22
N VAL A 706 33.54 -21.67 30.28
CA VAL A 706 32.21 -21.36 30.81
C VAL A 706 32.26 -21.30 32.34
N PRO A 707 31.67 -20.29 33.01
CA PRO A 707 31.32 -20.42 34.42
C PRO A 707 29.79 -20.73 34.61
N SER A 708 29.61 -21.69 35.48
CA SER A 708 28.47 -22.30 36.06
C SER A 708 27.38 -21.32 36.55
N GLN A 709 26.14 -21.79 36.42
CA GLN A 709 24.89 -21.27 36.96
C GLN A 709 24.91 -21.00 38.46
N ARG A 710 24.31 -19.87 38.86
CA ARG A 710 23.71 -19.72 40.18
C ARG A 710 22.21 -19.41 40.06
N SER A 711 21.42 -20.31 40.57
CA SER A 711 20.01 -20.26 40.83
C SER A 711 19.70 -19.12 41.84
N VAL A 712 18.70 -18.28 41.51
CA VAL A 712 18.05 -17.38 42.48
C VAL A 712 16.55 -17.55 42.32
N ALA A 713 15.89 -17.87 43.44
CA ALA A 713 14.47 -18.12 43.61
C ALA A 713 13.64 -16.82 43.48
N PRO A 714 12.34 -16.90 43.13
CA PRO A 714 11.48 -15.73 42.96
C PRO A 714 10.90 -15.26 44.31
N PRO A 715 10.57 -13.98 44.46
CA PRO A 715 9.87 -13.47 45.64
C PRO A 715 8.36 -13.65 45.51
N SER A 716 7.76 -13.95 46.65
CA SER A 716 6.34 -14.18 46.93
C SER A 716 5.48 -12.93 46.74
N THR A 717 4.31 -13.13 46.13
CA THR A 717 3.23 -12.14 46.00
C THR A 717 2.35 -12.14 47.27
N GLY A 718 2.08 -10.95 47.82
CA GLY A 718 1.02 -10.68 48.78
C GLY A 718 -0.14 -9.93 48.10
N PRO A 719 -1.39 -10.04 48.56
CA PRO A 719 -2.56 -9.59 47.82
C PRO A 719 -2.89 -8.10 48.04
N PRO A 720 -3.64 -7.48 47.09
CA PRO A 720 -4.01 -6.08 47.19
C PRO A 720 -5.27 -5.85 48.01
N ALA A 721 -5.28 -4.73 48.75
CA ALA A 721 -6.47 -4.19 49.43
C ALA A 721 -7.19 -3.22 48.50
N SER A 722 -8.53 -3.38 48.45
CA SER A 722 -9.48 -2.41 47.85
C SER A 722 -9.75 -1.25 48.84
N PRO A 723 -10.31 -0.12 48.44
CA PRO A 723 -11.62 0.01 47.79
C PRO A 723 -11.64 0.54 46.40
#